data_04f720f64ec6ed5bac0081ea7410449e
#
_entry.id   04f720f64ec6ed5bac0081ea7410449e
#
_cell.length_a   1.000
_cell.length_b   1.000
_cell.length_c   1.000
_cell.angle_alpha   90.00
_cell.angle_beta   90.00
_cell.angle_gamma   90.00
#
_symmetry.space_group_name_H-M   'P 1'
#
loop_
_entity.id
_entity.type
_entity.pdbx_description
1 polymer ?
#
loop_
_entity_poly.entity_id
_entity_poly.type
_entity_poly.pdbx_seq_one_letter_code
_entity_poly.pdbx_strand_id
1 'polypeptide(L)'
;MRPKRQQSWFQLVTEEVGASVIYDPNCLPELIQPTDAPHRRYPALVTFLGRGRKDRALRSLFADNPSNRTDAFGFSLRVDHPTLYSGRPILLTDGDPNQTPQPPNVSGLAGVEKIPIAWASDGGAQIVDTILARFLLPASHVVCIFAEDIGGLMGVQALLQRWIVVGPQATQPALRPLLLVVIQTNEVSSWDGPLGNPHLAGVLGPPRESPEVFAGIHMLYVAPASALSDQARYRSLKEELLKALDVMERDRRESGLHFSAAHLPGLLEKAIRHTAQARDTTFNLIKTARPPPRPLEWTSHIGHFLRQGSKVAVEAQDAIISSSLMLDAFPPNMHGRCPSDNAGWIHATIVIPIIPAGFHPIDLFRHHYRQSCLDALQSVVGGAAAVHRVRSLESRIVDSHADMINRRASALDLHQLQQEQHLLVLQSLFSSQTCLGCLLCSPQHSLACGHALCDACVERYGRPPPRAESTYILEACPLCRQPCLMSVALLPRTAAVRALTVDGGGIRGIVSLQILLTLQNLLGPHCPLPDLIDVAFGTSAGGYIVLDIFAMRKTVYQCFEAFQRLLFGFFSSQQRGCRLLSWPRQIIRGVTNRGLYDTNRVESLLRTHYSCTRRLFGPDVPTSTKIAVTTTTQHGPVILTNYKPAVNRPETAGYHEFLALTPNEEPLLWQCARATSAVPGLFRPFALPALGDCWDGGLRHNMPAELFQLELQHLWPWQPPLGCLLSIGTGVRDRVHLERSAATPPSSTATHEHFLRPVLSSFMDSMDGAAAWLRFWNQADSSVRDASTRLDVLLTGPEPLLNAAHLMDDLIRQTIKQGVGDCGRQSLIRLLAQSLFFELASAPHAENDGASYRCTGSIRCRVPAETFLGALRRLDNSRKEYVLSGRPLGVSVTEGTICPRCNRYCVPVRFLVSSVDDKITLSIRLADGQRYSIGGFPHPVRWFMHRQGLTPIYGFAGDGVTTRDDCQTCTKRILQRQGIRITQLQARRKMRVAHAIQHTPKESLAGDDARSVK
;
A
#
# COMPACT_ATOMS: atom_id res chain seq x y z
N MET A 1 25.07 27.83 4.67
CA MET A 1 24.71 28.15 3.26
C MET A 1 23.64 29.23 3.29
N ARG A 2 23.80 30.31 2.57
CA ARG A 2 22.75 31.34 2.45
C ARG A 2 21.66 30.75 1.55
N PRO A 3 20.37 30.77 1.95
CA PRO A 3 19.28 30.25 1.10
C PRO A 3 19.23 31.07 -0.19
N LYS A 4 18.95 30.41 -1.33
CA LYS A 4 18.69 31.10 -2.60
C LYS A 4 17.50 32.04 -2.37
N ARG A 5 17.68 33.31 -2.68
CA ARG A 5 16.74 34.37 -2.26
C ARG A 5 15.48 34.46 -3.11
N GLN A 6 15.46 33.92 -4.32
CA GLN A 6 14.31 33.91 -5.24
C GLN A 6 14.45 32.76 -6.23
N GLN A 7 13.32 32.08 -6.51
CA GLN A 7 13.24 30.99 -7.50
C GLN A 7 11.99 31.18 -8.35
N SER A 8 12.03 30.74 -9.61
CA SER A 8 10.80 30.59 -10.40
C SER A 8 9.94 29.49 -9.77
N TRP A 9 8.67 29.77 -9.52
CA TRP A 9 7.76 28.77 -8.96
C TRP A 9 7.18 27.87 -10.05
N PHE A 10 6.58 28.48 -11.06
CA PHE A 10 6.14 27.78 -12.26
C PHE A 10 6.17 28.75 -13.45
N GLN A 11 6.37 28.21 -14.65
CA GLN A 11 6.34 28.94 -15.90
C GLN A 11 5.41 28.26 -16.88
N LEU A 12 4.60 29.05 -17.58
CA LEU A 12 3.77 28.58 -18.66
C LEU A 12 4.49 28.89 -19.99
N VAL A 13 4.71 27.85 -20.77
CA VAL A 13 5.46 27.92 -22.03
C VAL A 13 4.63 27.28 -23.15
N THR A 14 4.66 27.89 -24.33
CA THR A 14 4.13 27.29 -25.55
C THR A 14 5.29 26.71 -26.36
N GLU A 15 5.30 25.36 -26.51
CA GLU A 15 6.34 24.67 -27.28
C GLU A 15 6.14 24.88 -28.80
N GLU A 16 7.17 24.56 -29.62
CA GLU A 16 7.19 24.78 -31.07
C GLU A 16 6.02 24.07 -31.82
N VAL A 17 5.42 23.05 -31.25
CA VAL A 17 4.28 22.30 -31.82
C VAL A 17 2.93 22.89 -31.38
N GLY A 18 2.89 24.03 -30.65
CA GLY A 18 1.69 24.67 -30.16
C GLY A 18 1.13 24.06 -28.85
N ALA A 19 1.80 23.08 -28.27
CA ALA A 19 1.40 22.50 -26.99
C ALA A 19 1.80 23.43 -25.82
N SER A 20 0.86 23.67 -24.90
CA SER A 20 1.12 24.44 -23.67
C SER A 20 1.56 23.53 -22.55
N VAL A 21 2.64 23.89 -21.87
CA VAL A 21 3.29 23.10 -20.82
C VAL A 21 3.59 24.00 -19.62
N ILE A 22 3.35 23.46 -18.41
CA ILE A 22 3.79 24.09 -17.17
C ILE A 22 5.16 23.50 -16.80
N TYR A 23 6.14 24.37 -16.62
CA TYR A 23 7.44 24.01 -16.04
C TYR A 23 7.43 24.27 -14.55
N ASP A 24 7.58 23.21 -13.75
CA ASP A 24 7.63 23.25 -12.28
C ASP A 24 9.02 22.89 -11.78
N PRO A 25 9.84 23.84 -11.31
CA PRO A 25 11.15 23.57 -10.74
C PRO A 25 11.10 22.95 -9.35
N ASN A 26 9.90 22.66 -8.79
CA ASN A 26 9.71 22.09 -7.46
C ASN A 26 10.48 22.81 -6.34
N CYS A 27 10.54 24.14 -6.41
CA CYS A 27 11.36 24.97 -5.53
C CYS A 27 10.80 25.14 -4.11
N LEU A 28 9.52 24.88 -3.90
CA LEU A 28 8.86 25.12 -2.60
C LEU A 28 9.46 24.29 -1.44
N PRO A 29 9.77 22.98 -1.61
CA PRO A 29 10.46 22.23 -0.57
C PRO A 29 11.80 22.84 -0.17
N GLU A 30 12.59 23.32 -1.12
CA GLU A 30 13.90 23.91 -0.86
C GLU A 30 13.82 25.24 -0.08
N LEU A 31 12.79 26.05 -0.35
CA LEU A 31 12.55 27.31 0.33
C LEU A 31 12.11 27.13 1.80
N ILE A 32 11.39 26.05 2.09
CA ILE A 32 10.77 25.83 3.42
C ILE A 32 11.57 24.84 4.28
N GLN A 33 12.34 23.92 3.69
CA GLN A 33 13.15 22.91 4.40
C GLN A 33 14.25 23.46 5.35
N PRO A 34 14.85 24.66 5.17
CA PRO A 34 15.82 25.17 6.13
C PRO A 34 15.28 25.36 7.55
N THR A 35 13.97 25.18 7.75
CA THR A 35 13.33 25.40 9.03
C THR A 35 13.42 24.17 9.94
N ASP A 36 13.91 24.32 11.16
CA ASP A 36 13.81 23.32 12.20
C ASP A 36 12.30 23.05 12.50
N ALA A 37 11.87 21.80 12.41
CA ALA A 37 10.50 21.35 12.65
C ALA A 37 9.43 21.90 11.66
N PRO A 38 9.50 21.53 10.34
CA PRO A 38 8.57 22.03 9.31
C PRO A 38 7.10 21.66 9.58
N HIS A 39 6.84 20.61 10.35
CA HIS A 39 5.48 20.20 10.75
C HIS A 39 4.81 21.15 11.77
N ARG A 40 5.58 22.03 12.43
CA ARG A 40 5.07 23.05 13.39
C ARG A 40 4.97 24.44 12.79
N ARG A 41 5.26 24.61 11.52
CA ARG A 41 5.24 25.88 10.82
C ARG A 41 4.16 25.83 9.76
N TYR A 42 3.36 26.88 9.71
CA TYR A 42 2.20 26.98 8.83
C TYR A 42 2.36 28.16 7.88
N PRO A 43 2.91 27.93 6.68
CA PRO A 43 3.18 29.04 5.76
C PRO A 43 1.90 29.67 5.25
N ALA A 44 1.87 31.00 5.19
CA ALA A 44 0.83 31.78 4.54
C ALA A 44 1.30 32.28 3.20
N LEU A 45 0.56 32.03 2.12
CA LEU A 45 0.89 32.45 0.76
C LEU A 45 0.19 33.75 0.42
N VAL A 46 0.95 34.75 -0.02
CA VAL A 46 0.47 36.05 -0.53
C VAL A 46 0.87 36.19 -2.00
N THR A 47 -0.11 36.51 -2.84
CA THR A 47 0.08 36.73 -4.27
C THR A 47 -0.01 38.19 -4.62
N PHE A 48 0.99 38.71 -5.36
CA PHE A 48 1.03 40.08 -5.84
C PHE A 48 0.89 40.11 -7.37
N LEU A 49 -0.15 40.79 -7.88
CA LEU A 49 -0.45 40.87 -9.29
C LEU A 49 -0.29 42.29 -9.83
N GLY A 50 0.51 42.45 -10.88
CA GLY A 50 0.80 43.75 -11.50
C GLY A 50 2.21 43.80 -12.08
N ARG A 51 2.68 45.02 -12.38
CA ARG A 51 3.98 45.27 -13.00
C ARG A 51 4.85 46.20 -12.14
N GLY A 52 5.10 47.43 -12.64
CA GLY A 52 6.06 48.33 -12.06
C GLY A 52 5.71 48.92 -10.70
N ARG A 53 4.45 49.08 -10.38
CA ARG A 53 3.97 49.54 -9.05
C ARG A 53 4.00 48.40 -8.04
N LYS A 54 3.61 47.24 -8.45
CA LYS A 54 3.80 46.00 -7.67
C LYS A 54 5.27 45.81 -7.26
N ASP A 55 6.20 45.97 -8.22
CA ASP A 55 7.64 45.76 -7.95
C ASP A 55 8.19 46.78 -6.94
N ARG A 56 7.72 48.02 -7.01
CA ARG A 56 8.08 49.08 -6.03
C ARG A 56 7.52 48.81 -4.65
N ALA A 57 6.27 48.34 -4.56
CA ALA A 57 5.65 47.97 -3.31
C ALA A 57 6.39 46.79 -2.65
N LEU A 58 6.70 45.73 -3.41
CA LEU A 58 7.44 44.59 -2.92
C LEU A 58 8.82 44.93 -2.37
N ARG A 59 9.57 45.82 -3.09
CA ARG A 59 10.87 46.29 -2.60
C ARG A 59 10.76 47.12 -1.32
N SER A 60 9.69 47.86 -1.15
CA SER A 60 9.46 48.68 0.04
C SER A 60 8.98 47.89 1.23
N LEU A 61 8.07 46.92 1.01
CA LEU A 61 7.45 46.11 2.08
C LEU A 61 8.38 45.00 2.57
N PHE A 62 9.19 44.45 1.68
CA PHE A 62 10.03 43.29 1.91
C PHE A 62 11.46 43.52 1.39
N ALA A 63 12.13 44.52 1.97
CA ALA A 63 13.44 45.03 1.50
C ALA A 63 14.55 43.97 1.42
N ASP A 64 14.50 42.92 2.26
CA ASP A 64 15.47 41.84 2.24
C ASP A 64 15.25 40.81 1.10
N ASN A 65 14.24 41.03 0.25
CA ASN A 65 13.87 40.16 -0.86
C ASN A 65 13.93 40.90 -2.22
N PRO A 66 15.11 41.04 -2.84
CA PRO A 66 15.24 41.74 -4.11
C PRO A 66 14.47 41.02 -5.22
N SER A 67 13.67 41.76 -5.99
CA SER A 67 12.95 41.23 -7.15
C SER A 67 13.86 41.26 -8.39
N ASN A 68 14.14 40.11 -8.99
CA ASN A 68 14.70 40.02 -10.33
C ASN A 68 13.54 39.73 -11.30
N ARG A 69 13.38 40.54 -12.34
CA ARG A 69 12.42 40.26 -13.41
C ARG A 69 12.88 39.05 -14.21
N THR A 70 11.97 38.10 -14.41
CA THR A 70 12.10 37.10 -15.47
C THR A 70 11.26 37.54 -16.65
N ASP A 71 11.84 37.57 -17.83
CA ASP A 71 11.17 38.01 -19.06
C ASP A 71 10.13 37.00 -19.60
N ALA A 72 10.05 35.81 -19.01
CA ALA A 72 9.07 34.78 -19.37
C ALA A 72 7.80 34.84 -18.49
N PHE A 73 6.64 34.45 -19.03
CA PHE A 73 5.43 34.27 -18.23
C PHE A 73 5.68 33.25 -17.15
N GLY A 74 5.73 33.73 -15.92
CA GLY A 74 5.97 32.88 -14.76
C GLY A 74 5.66 33.61 -13.47
N PHE A 75 5.45 32.79 -12.43
CA PHE A 75 5.33 33.26 -11.07
C PHE A 75 6.60 32.98 -10.30
N SER A 76 7.14 34.01 -9.65
CA SER A 76 8.26 33.85 -8.73
C SER A 76 7.75 33.43 -7.35
N LEU A 77 8.55 32.67 -6.60
CA LEU A 77 8.27 32.33 -5.22
C LEU A 77 9.49 32.68 -4.35
N ARG A 78 9.21 33.30 -3.20
CA ARG A 78 10.21 33.66 -2.20
C ARG A 78 9.61 33.58 -0.80
N VAL A 79 10.47 33.47 0.20
CA VAL A 79 10.07 33.49 1.60
C VAL A 79 10.45 34.83 2.19
N ASP A 80 9.55 35.46 2.95
CA ASP A 80 9.89 36.63 3.75
C ASP A 80 10.88 36.23 4.83
N HIS A 81 12.13 36.71 4.71
CA HIS A 81 13.26 36.26 5.53
C HIS A 81 13.03 36.48 7.06
N PRO A 82 12.47 37.60 7.50
CA PRO A 82 12.15 37.82 8.92
C PRO A 82 11.17 36.81 9.51
N THR A 83 10.23 36.29 8.70
CA THR A 83 9.21 35.34 9.15
C THR A 83 9.59 33.88 8.98
N LEU A 84 10.69 33.58 8.28
CA LEU A 84 11.10 32.19 7.95
C LEU A 84 11.15 31.25 9.16
N TYR A 85 11.61 31.74 10.30
CA TYR A 85 11.72 30.98 11.54
C TYR A 85 10.56 31.17 12.51
N SER A 86 9.52 31.94 12.13
CA SER A 86 8.31 32.10 12.91
C SER A 86 7.37 30.87 12.81
N GLY A 87 6.34 30.81 13.60
CA GLY A 87 5.28 29.80 13.46
C GLY A 87 4.52 29.92 12.13
N ARG A 88 4.51 31.11 11.53
CA ARG A 88 3.87 31.46 10.25
C ARG A 88 4.89 32.08 9.29
N PRO A 89 5.64 31.31 8.52
CA PRO A 89 6.44 31.83 7.41
C PRO A 89 5.53 32.44 6.35
N ILE A 90 5.88 33.64 5.86
CA ILE A 90 5.13 34.28 4.77
C ILE A 90 5.81 33.95 3.45
N LEU A 91 5.08 33.29 2.56
CA LEU A 91 5.48 33.00 1.19
C LEU A 91 4.93 34.10 0.30
N LEU A 92 5.80 34.69 -0.51
CA LEU A 92 5.46 35.75 -1.44
C LEU A 92 5.57 35.22 -2.87
N THR A 93 4.47 35.30 -3.62
CA THR A 93 4.49 35.04 -5.06
C THR A 93 4.05 36.27 -5.81
N ASP A 94 4.68 36.50 -6.96
CA ASP A 94 4.33 37.64 -7.79
C ASP A 94 4.39 37.32 -9.28
N GLY A 95 3.51 37.99 -10.06
CA GLY A 95 3.39 37.80 -11.50
C GLY A 95 2.54 38.89 -12.17
N ASP A 96 2.48 38.82 -13.50
CA ASP A 96 1.64 39.67 -14.33
C ASP A 96 0.54 38.84 -14.99
N PRO A 97 -0.75 39.05 -14.65
CA PRO A 97 -1.84 38.23 -15.20
C PRO A 97 -2.13 38.52 -16.69
N ASN A 98 -1.64 39.62 -17.25
CA ASN A 98 -1.81 40.00 -18.65
C ASN A 98 -0.62 39.61 -19.53
N GLN A 99 0.40 38.96 -19.00
CA GLN A 99 1.54 38.50 -19.77
C GLN A 99 1.15 37.24 -20.56
N THR A 100 1.49 37.17 -21.84
CA THR A 100 1.26 35.98 -22.68
C THR A 100 2.40 34.98 -22.54
N PRO A 101 2.10 33.67 -22.65
CA PRO A 101 3.13 32.64 -22.70
C PRO A 101 4.09 32.89 -23.86
N GLN A 102 5.37 32.71 -23.62
CA GLN A 102 6.42 32.86 -24.62
C GLN A 102 7.13 31.54 -24.92
N PRO A 103 7.78 31.36 -26.08
CA PRO A 103 8.58 30.18 -26.35
C PRO A 103 9.71 30.01 -25.32
N PRO A 104 10.15 28.79 -25.04
CA PRO A 104 11.09 28.49 -23.97
C PRO A 104 12.45 29.13 -24.22
N ASN A 105 12.99 29.88 -23.25
CA ASN A 105 14.39 30.24 -23.21
C ASN A 105 15.17 29.02 -22.66
N VAL A 106 15.74 28.23 -23.58
CA VAL A 106 16.27 26.87 -23.36
C VAL A 106 17.41 26.78 -22.34
N SER A 107 18.11 27.87 -22.07
CA SER A 107 19.33 27.85 -21.27
C SER A 107 19.16 27.70 -19.74
N GLY A 108 17.93 27.75 -19.21
CA GLY A 108 17.66 27.66 -17.77
C GLY A 108 16.71 26.52 -17.30
N LEU A 109 16.19 25.75 -18.24
CA LEU A 109 15.11 24.76 -17.96
C LEU A 109 15.57 23.30 -17.99
N ALA A 110 16.87 23.04 -18.13
CA ALA A 110 17.39 21.66 -18.09
C ALA A 110 17.19 21.04 -16.69
N GLY A 111 16.44 19.95 -16.62
CA GLY A 111 16.14 19.22 -15.37
C GLY A 111 14.89 19.68 -14.63
N VAL A 112 14.12 20.65 -15.16
CA VAL A 112 12.83 21.08 -14.63
C VAL A 112 11.73 20.14 -15.10
N GLU A 113 10.81 19.81 -14.22
CA GLU A 113 9.67 18.94 -14.54
C GLU A 113 8.71 19.61 -15.51
N LYS A 114 8.28 18.88 -16.55
CA LYS A 114 7.31 19.32 -17.54
C LYS A 114 5.96 18.70 -17.26
N ILE A 115 4.93 19.51 -17.08
CA ILE A 115 3.55 19.07 -16.88
C ILE A 115 2.73 19.51 -18.11
N PRO A 116 2.40 18.61 -19.05
CA PRO A 116 1.62 18.95 -20.22
C PRO A 116 0.17 19.29 -19.83
N ILE A 117 -0.41 20.31 -20.45
CA ILE A 117 -1.81 20.71 -20.25
C ILE A 117 -2.68 19.94 -21.23
N ALA A 118 -3.48 19.00 -20.71
CA ALA A 118 -4.28 18.09 -21.53
C ALA A 118 -5.41 18.77 -22.32
N TRP A 119 -5.83 19.98 -21.94
CA TRP A 119 -6.93 20.74 -22.52
C TRP A 119 -6.47 22.01 -23.26
N ALA A 120 -5.25 22.06 -23.72
CA ALA A 120 -4.58 23.24 -24.30
C ALA A 120 -5.05 23.63 -25.71
N SER A 121 -6.19 23.14 -26.20
CA SER A 121 -6.77 23.54 -27.51
C SER A 121 -7.26 25.00 -27.57
N ASP A 122 -7.32 25.68 -26.43
CA ASP A 122 -7.83 27.05 -26.32
C ASP A 122 -6.70 28.10 -26.35
N GLY A 123 -7.04 29.36 -26.70
CA GLY A 123 -6.05 30.44 -26.81
C GLY A 123 -5.29 30.70 -25.48
N GLY A 124 -4.02 31.12 -25.60
CA GLY A 124 -3.09 31.24 -24.47
C GLY A 124 -3.57 32.12 -23.28
N ALA A 125 -4.41 33.14 -23.51
CA ALA A 125 -4.97 33.96 -22.43
C ALA A 125 -5.95 33.17 -21.54
N GLN A 126 -6.73 32.27 -22.10
CA GLN A 126 -7.71 31.47 -21.37
C GLN A 126 -7.02 30.39 -20.51
N ILE A 127 -5.88 29.89 -20.95
CA ILE A 127 -5.03 28.99 -20.18
C ILE A 127 -4.49 29.69 -18.94
N VAL A 128 -4.00 30.91 -19.08
CA VAL A 128 -3.51 31.75 -17.99
C VAL A 128 -4.60 31.98 -16.94
N ASP A 129 -5.77 32.44 -17.36
CA ASP A 129 -6.88 32.69 -16.43
C ASP A 129 -7.32 31.43 -15.70
N THR A 130 -7.31 30.26 -16.36
CA THR A 130 -7.66 28.99 -15.72
C THR A 130 -6.63 28.57 -14.67
N ILE A 131 -5.34 28.69 -14.95
CA ILE A 131 -4.29 28.37 -13.98
C ILE A 131 -4.35 29.32 -12.80
N LEU A 132 -4.52 30.63 -13.04
CA LEU A 132 -4.66 31.59 -11.96
C LEU A 132 -5.86 31.27 -11.09
N ALA A 133 -7.02 31.09 -11.71
CA ALA A 133 -8.28 30.87 -11.00
C ALA A 133 -8.31 29.52 -10.28
N ARG A 134 -7.82 28.43 -10.89
CA ARG A 134 -7.97 27.07 -10.38
C ARG A 134 -6.83 26.60 -9.50
N PHE A 135 -5.63 27.19 -9.61
CA PHE A 135 -4.46 26.82 -8.84
C PHE A 135 -4.01 27.91 -7.89
N LEU A 136 -3.68 29.11 -8.41
CA LEU A 136 -3.03 30.16 -7.61
C LEU A 136 -3.96 30.78 -6.58
N LEU A 137 -5.22 31.08 -6.94
CA LEU A 137 -6.17 31.69 -6.01
C LEU A 137 -6.47 30.80 -4.81
N PRO A 138 -6.84 29.51 -4.96
CA PRO A 138 -7.10 28.64 -3.80
C PRO A 138 -5.84 28.40 -2.95
N ALA A 139 -4.65 28.44 -3.55
CA ALA A 139 -3.39 28.32 -2.81
C ALA A 139 -3.13 29.55 -1.94
N SER A 140 -3.55 30.76 -2.40
CA SER A 140 -3.27 32.05 -1.75
C SER A 140 -4.19 32.31 -0.55
N HIS A 141 -3.67 32.94 0.49
CA HIS A 141 -4.48 33.49 1.59
C HIS A 141 -4.98 34.87 1.21
N VAL A 142 -4.07 35.69 0.67
CA VAL A 142 -4.38 37.07 0.24
C VAL A 142 -3.81 37.29 -1.17
N VAL A 143 -4.57 37.99 -2.00
CA VAL A 143 -4.15 38.41 -3.33
C VAL A 143 -4.18 39.93 -3.42
N CYS A 144 -3.04 40.57 -3.65
CA CYS A 144 -2.89 41.98 -3.82
C CYS A 144 -2.86 42.33 -5.31
N ILE A 145 -3.82 43.13 -5.80
CA ILE A 145 -3.97 43.54 -7.19
C ILE A 145 -3.67 45.02 -7.30
N PHE A 146 -2.66 45.41 -8.06
CA PHE A 146 -2.30 46.80 -8.32
C PHE A 146 -3.08 47.34 -9.53
N ALA A 147 -4.13 48.08 -9.27
CA ALA A 147 -5.14 48.46 -10.27
C ALA A 147 -4.51 49.13 -11.51
N GLU A 148 -3.64 50.11 -11.29
CA GLU A 148 -3.07 50.85 -12.42
C GLU A 148 -2.07 50.03 -13.25
N ASP A 149 -1.49 48.98 -12.71
CA ASP A 149 -0.64 48.06 -13.45
C ASP A 149 -1.44 47.13 -14.39
N ILE A 150 -2.78 47.04 -14.17
CA ILE A 150 -3.68 46.12 -14.89
C ILE A 150 -4.69 46.90 -15.79
N GLY A 151 -4.58 48.20 -15.86
CA GLY A 151 -5.48 49.03 -16.67
C GLY A 151 -6.57 49.78 -15.86
N GLY A 152 -6.26 50.07 -14.58
CA GLY A 152 -7.16 50.74 -13.67
C GLY A 152 -8.29 49.84 -13.14
N LEU A 153 -9.30 50.42 -12.53
CA LEU A 153 -10.44 49.67 -11.97
C LEU A 153 -11.20 48.89 -13.04
N MET A 154 -11.31 49.40 -14.26
CA MET A 154 -11.93 48.68 -15.37
C MET A 154 -11.15 47.42 -15.75
N GLY A 155 -9.82 47.48 -15.74
CA GLY A 155 -8.95 46.33 -15.98
C GLY A 155 -9.08 45.30 -14.87
N VAL A 156 -9.15 45.72 -13.61
CA VAL A 156 -9.42 44.83 -12.47
C VAL A 156 -10.78 44.15 -12.58
N GLN A 157 -11.81 44.92 -12.91
CA GLN A 157 -13.16 44.36 -13.13
C GLN A 157 -13.18 43.28 -14.23
N ALA A 158 -12.57 43.60 -15.38
CA ALA A 158 -12.47 42.63 -16.48
C ALA A 158 -11.71 41.33 -16.07
N LEU A 159 -10.63 41.46 -15.28
CA LEU A 159 -9.89 40.34 -14.73
C LEU A 159 -10.76 39.49 -13.80
N LEU A 160 -11.45 40.10 -12.85
CA LEU A 160 -12.31 39.40 -11.91
C LEU A 160 -13.48 38.70 -12.62
N GLN A 161 -14.08 39.34 -13.63
CA GLN A 161 -15.15 38.72 -14.44
C GLN A 161 -14.65 37.46 -15.18
N ARG A 162 -13.43 37.49 -15.76
CA ARG A 162 -12.84 36.30 -16.39
C ARG A 162 -12.67 35.17 -15.38
N TRP A 163 -12.21 35.45 -14.16
CA TRP A 163 -12.05 34.42 -13.11
C TRP A 163 -13.39 33.87 -12.60
N ILE A 164 -14.42 34.70 -12.53
CA ILE A 164 -15.79 34.29 -12.17
C ILE A 164 -16.35 33.35 -13.24
N VAL A 165 -16.11 33.63 -14.52
CA VAL A 165 -16.53 32.75 -15.63
C VAL A 165 -15.86 31.39 -15.59
N VAL A 166 -14.61 31.30 -15.15
CA VAL A 166 -13.92 30.02 -14.92
C VAL A 166 -14.63 29.18 -13.83
N GLY A 167 -15.39 29.81 -12.97
CA GLY A 167 -16.22 29.18 -11.93
C GLY A 167 -15.51 28.91 -10.62
N PRO A 168 -16.22 28.34 -9.64
CA PRO A 168 -15.71 28.11 -8.31
C PRO A 168 -14.45 27.22 -8.34
N GLN A 169 -13.41 27.66 -7.63
CA GLN A 169 -12.06 27.10 -7.72
C GLN A 169 -11.78 26.03 -6.69
N ALA A 170 -12.46 26.08 -5.57
CA ALA A 170 -12.32 25.13 -4.46
C ALA A 170 -13.69 24.79 -3.89
N THR A 171 -13.82 23.55 -3.46
CA THR A 171 -15.05 23.05 -2.83
C THR A 171 -15.26 23.63 -1.44
N GLN A 172 -14.18 24.14 -0.79
CA GLN A 172 -14.23 24.68 0.57
C GLN A 172 -14.17 26.20 0.59
N PRO A 173 -15.14 26.88 1.22
CA PRO A 173 -15.17 28.35 1.34
C PRO A 173 -13.90 28.96 1.95
N ALA A 174 -13.30 28.30 2.95
CA ALA A 174 -12.12 28.81 3.64
C ALA A 174 -10.82 28.82 2.76
N LEU A 175 -10.85 28.22 1.58
CA LEU A 175 -9.73 28.32 0.59
C LEU A 175 -9.88 29.51 -0.35
N ARG A 176 -11.00 30.23 -0.32
CA ARG A 176 -11.18 31.45 -1.12
C ARG A 176 -10.25 32.52 -0.61
N PRO A 177 -9.44 33.17 -1.48
CA PRO A 177 -8.56 34.24 -1.01
C PRO A 177 -9.30 35.53 -0.73
N LEU A 178 -8.76 36.36 0.18
CA LEU A 178 -9.17 37.73 0.33
C LEU A 178 -8.42 38.61 -0.69
N LEU A 179 -9.14 39.41 -1.44
CA LEU A 179 -8.54 40.33 -2.42
C LEU A 179 -8.29 41.71 -1.81
N LEU A 180 -7.07 42.22 -1.98
CA LEU A 180 -6.71 43.62 -1.70
C LEU A 180 -6.45 44.34 -3.00
N VAL A 181 -7.35 45.22 -3.42
CA VAL A 181 -7.19 46.05 -4.63
C VAL A 181 -6.51 47.33 -4.25
N VAL A 182 -5.25 47.52 -4.69
CA VAL A 182 -4.42 48.68 -4.37
C VAL A 182 -4.60 49.72 -5.48
N ILE A 183 -5.07 50.91 -5.12
CA ILE A 183 -5.40 52.01 -6.02
C ILE A 183 -4.57 53.25 -5.63
N GLN A 184 -3.93 53.85 -6.60
CA GLN A 184 -3.22 55.11 -6.38
C GLN A 184 -4.20 56.30 -6.58
N THR A 185 -4.28 57.18 -5.57
CA THR A 185 -5.10 58.42 -5.67
C THR A 185 -4.22 59.65 -5.68
N ASN A 186 -4.64 60.68 -6.45
CA ASN A 186 -3.98 61.98 -6.50
C ASN A 186 -4.60 62.97 -5.50
N GLU A 187 -5.71 62.63 -4.86
CA GLU A 187 -6.40 63.49 -3.86
C GLU A 187 -5.96 63.11 -2.46
N VAL A 188 -5.26 64.05 -1.78
CA VAL A 188 -4.72 63.86 -0.40
C VAL A 188 -5.77 64.23 0.70
N SER A 189 -6.91 64.75 0.30
CA SER A 189 -7.89 65.29 1.26
C SER A 189 -8.93 64.25 1.70
N SER A 190 -8.95 64.02 3.00
CA SER A 190 -9.95 63.26 3.77
C SER A 190 -9.91 61.73 3.76
N TRP A 191 -8.91 61.15 4.46
CA TRP A 191 -8.87 59.72 4.72
C TRP A 191 -8.66 59.40 6.19
N ASP A 192 -9.74 59.62 6.99
CA ASP A 192 -9.91 59.03 8.34
C ASP A 192 -11.21 58.24 8.39
N GLY A 193 -11.22 57.03 7.92
CA GLY A 193 -12.39 56.16 8.07
C GLY A 193 -12.18 54.74 7.65
N PRO A 194 -12.73 53.76 8.40
CA PRO A 194 -12.63 52.36 8.08
C PRO A 194 -13.52 51.97 6.88
N LEU A 195 -12.97 51.24 6.06
CA LEU A 195 -13.34 50.53 4.86
C LEU A 195 -14.75 49.96 4.79
N GLY A 196 -15.52 50.51 3.94
CA GLY A 196 -16.80 49.98 3.50
C GLY A 196 -17.32 50.80 2.32
N ASN A 197 -16.72 50.72 1.14
CA ASN A 197 -17.21 51.47 0.01
C ASN A 197 -18.17 50.64 -0.85
N PRO A 198 -19.47 51.04 -0.95
CA PRO A 198 -20.52 50.32 -1.68
C PRO A 198 -20.34 50.30 -3.20
N HIS A 199 -19.35 51.01 -3.78
CA HIS A 199 -19.21 51.18 -5.21
C HIS A 199 -18.78 49.95 -5.98
N LEU A 200 -18.05 48.97 -5.38
CA LEU A 200 -17.74 47.70 -6.07
C LEU A 200 -18.91 46.76 -6.05
N ALA A 201 -19.78 46.77 -5.06
CA ALA A 201 -21.04 46.01 -5.05
C ALA A 201 -21.97 46.45 -6.20
N GLY A 202 -21.90 47.72 -6.62
CA GLY A 202 -22.62 48.23 -7.77
C GLY A 202 -22.00 47.88 -9.12
N VAL A 203 -20.67 47.61 -9.14
CA VAL A 203 -19.91 47.33 -10.36
C VAL A 203 -19.87 45.83 -10.67
N LEU A 204 -19.96 44.96 -9.65
CA LEU A 204 -19.96 43.49 -9.81
C LEU A 204 -21.36 42.87 -9.77
N GLY A 205 -22.44 43.68 -9.65
CA GLY A 205 -23.82 43.20 -9.47
C GLY A 205 -24.18 42.98 -8.00
N PRO A 206 -25.48 42.79 -7.69
CA PRO A 206 -25.91 42.60 -6.31
C PRO A 206 -25.30 41.32 -5.70
N PRO A 207 -25.02 41.29 -4.37
CA PRO A 207 -24.30 40.22 -3.67
C PRO A 207 -24.93 38.80 -3.80
N ARG A 208 -26.11 38.68 -4.39
CA ARG A 208 -26.83 37.42 -4.55
C ARG A 208 -26.52 36.66 -5.82
N GLU A 209 -25.76 37.22 -6.79
CA GLU A 209 -25.45 36.59 -8.08
C GLU A 209 -23.95 36.46 -8.38
N SER A 210 -23.03 36.99 -7.57
CA SER A 210 -21.63 36.69 -7.73
C SER A 210 -21.36 35.28 -7.19
N PRO A 211 -20.86 34.36 -8.03
CA PRO A 211 -20.40 33.07 -7.55
C PRO A 211 -19.40 33.32 -6.42
N GLU A 212 -19.50 32.54 -5.35
CA GLU A 212 -18.67 32.65 -4.14
C GLU A 212 -17.21 32.25 -4.43
N VAL A 213 -16.49 33.09 -5.19
CA VAL A 213 -15.10 32.84 -5.65
C VAL A 213 -14.07 33.41 -4.68
N PHE A 214 -14.41 34.49 -3.98
CA PHE A 214 -13.54 35.22 -3.06
C PHE A 214 -14.13 35.26 -1.66
N ALA A 215 -13.27 35.32 -0.64
CA ALA A 215 -13.70 35.54 0.75
C ALA A 215 -14.19 36.98 0.98
N GLY A 216 -13.61 37.94 0.27
CA GLY A 216 -13.96 39.33 0.29
C GLY A 216 -13.07 40.13 -0.67
N ILE A 217 -13.50 41.36 -0.98
CA ILE A 217 -12.75 42.30 -1.80
C ILE A 217 -12.63 43.61 -1.02
N HIS A 218 -11.39 44.02 -0.68
CA HIS A 218 -11.08 45.25 0.03
C HIS A 218 -10.34 46.19 -0.91
N MET A 219 -10.73 47.45 -0.94
CA MET A 219 -10.02 48.47 -1.67
C MET A 219 -9.07 49.22 -0.74
N LEU A 220 -7.84 49.39 -1.17
CA LEU A 220 -6.83 50.18 -0.45
C LEU A 220 -6.28 51.27 -1.33
N TYR A 221 -6.43 52.51 -0.86
CA TYR A 221 -5.92 53.65 -1.56
C TYR A 221 -4.50 54.01 -1.04
N VAL A 222 -3.60 54.27 -1.93
CA VAL A 222 -2.19 54.60 -1.64
C VAL A 222 -1.85 55.95 -2.24
N ALA A 223 -1.17 56.79 -1.47
CA ALA A 223 -0.74 58.13 -1.91
C ALA A 223 0.17 58.06 -3.13
N PRO A 224 0.19 59.10 -4.03
CA PRO A 224 1.05 59.12 -5.18
C PRO A 224 2.55 59.23 -4.77
N ALA A 225 3.43 58.80 -5.65
CA ALA A 225 4.89 58.85 -5.42
C ALA A 225 5.45 60.26 -5.28
N SER A 226 4.71 61.27 -5.74
CA SER A 226 5.03 62.68 -5.56
C SER A 226 4.76 63.20 -4.15
N ALA A 227 3.87 62.53 -3.38
CA ALA A 227 3.44 62.97 -2.07
C ALA A 227 4.22 62.34 -0.91
N LEU A 228 4.58 61.06 -1.03
CA LEU A 228 5.21 60.29 0.07
C LEU A 228 6.29 59.35 -0.49
N SER A 229 7.28 59.07 0.37
CA SER A 229 8.28 58.01 0.07
C SER A 229 7.61 56.66 -0.04
N ASP A 230 8.21 55.74 -0.81
CA ASP A 230 7.65 54.38 -1.00
C ASP A 230 7.43 53.66 0.35
N GLN A 231 8.29 53.83 1.32
CA GLN A 231 8.15 53.25 2.65
C GLN A 231 6.94 53.81 3.42
N ALA A 232 6.68 55.09 3.32
CA ALA A 232 5.55 55.75 4.00
C ALA A 232 4.21 55.37 3.33
N ARG A 233 4.20 55.41 1.97
CA ARG A 233 2.97 55.15 1.20
C ARG A 233 2.49 53.71 1.24
N TYR A 234 3.37 52.72 1.38
CA TYR A 234 2.99 51.32 1.45
C TYR A 234 2.87 50.79 2.89
N ARG A 235 3.02 51.63 3.92
CA ARG A 235 2.85 51.21 5.35
C ARG A 235 1.45 50.67 5.58
N SER A 236 0.41 51.38 5.13
CA SER A 236 -0.99 50.99 5.25
C SER A 236 -1.27 49.62 4.55
N LEU A 237 -0.65 49.39 3.39
CA LEU A 237 -0.75 48.11 2.69
C LEU A 237 -0.16 46.96 3.54
N LYS A 238 0.98 47.20 4.24
CA LYS A 238 1.56 46.21 5.12
C LYS A 238 0.67 45.85 6.29
N GLU A 239 0.10 46.88 6.91
CA GLU A 239 -0.81 46.73 8.06
C GLU A 239 -2.08 45.96 7.67
N GLU A 240 -2.73 46.33 6.58
CA GLU A 240 -3.92 45.64 6.06
C GLU A 240 -3.63 44.24 5.58
N LEU A 241 -2.49 44.00 4.93
CA LEU A 241 -2.06 42.66 4.55
C LEU A 241 -1.90 41.74 5.75
N LEU A 242 -1.27 42.21 6.83
CA LEU A 242 -1.09 41.39 8.03
C LEU A 242 -2.42 41.09 8.72
N LYS A 243 -3.35 42.07 8.81
CA LYS A 243 -4.72 41.87 9.33
C LYS A 243 -5.49 40.86 8.46
N ALA A 244 -5.41 40.98 7.14
CA ALA A 244 -6.02 40.04 6.20
C ALA A 244 -5.49 38.64 6.36
N LEU A 245 -4.19 38.50 6.55
CA LEU A 245 -3.56 37.19 6.82
C LEU A 245 -4.04 36.57 8.14
N ASP A 246 -4.20 37.38 9.19
CA ASP A 246 -4.68 36.88 10.50
C ASP A 246 -6.12 36.35 10.41
N VAL A 247 -6.98 37.02 9.62
CA VAL A 247 -8.37 36.57 9.37
C VAL A 247 -8.36 35.27 8.58
N MET A 248 -7.66 35.25 7.43
CA MET A 248 -7.66 34.09 6.56
C MET A 248 -7.01 32.86 7.22
N GLU A 249 -5.98 33.06 8.03
CA GLU A 249 -5.37 31.96 8.81
C GLU A 249 -6.33 31.39 9.85
N ARG A 250 -7.08 32.25 10.55
CA ARG A 250 -8.10 31.82 11.51
C ARG A 250 -9.16 30.98 10.83
N ASP A 251 -9.73 31.47 9.73
CA ASP A 251 -10.78 30.77 8.96
C ASP A 251 -10.29 29.41 8.45
N ARG A 252 -9.06 29.34 7.93
CA ARG A 252 -8.45 28.08 7.49
C ARG A 252 -8.18 27.13 8.66
N ARG A 253 -7.80 27.65 9.81
CA ARG A 253 -7.56 26.84 11.03
C ARG A 253 -8.87 26.27 11.56
N GLU A 254 -9.91 27.08 11.67
CA GLU A 254 -11.25 26.66 12.12
C GLU A 254 -11.88 25.64 11.18
N SER A 255 -11.61 25.73 9.89
CA SER A 255 -12.05 24.78 8.86
C SER A 255 -11.13 23.55 8.72
N GLY A 256 -10.06 23.43 9.51
CA GLY A 256 -9.10 22.33 9.39
C GLY A 256 -8.25 22.35 8.09
N LEU A 257 -8.18 23.50 7.41
CA LEU A 257 -7.45 23.67 6.14
C LEU A 257 -6.12 24.42 6.31
N HIS A 258 -5.52 24.28 7.48
CA HIS A 258 -4.26 24.89 7.88
C HIS A 258 -3.11 23.92 7.66
N PHE A 259 -2.32 24.07 6.59
CA PHE A 259 -1.30 23.13 6.16
C PHE A 259 0.08 23.53 6.65
N SER A 260 0.81 22.57 7.23
CA SER A 260 2.19 22.81 7.65
C SER A 260 3.16 22.86 6.47
N ALA A 261 4.35 23.40 6.71
CA ALA A 261 5.43 23.45 5.74
C ALA A 261 5.87 22.06 5.23
N ALA A 262 5.61 20.99 6.00
CA ALA A 262 5.86 19.63 5.58
C ALA A 262 4.84 19.12 4.53
N HIS A 263 3.60 19.62 4.57
CA HIS A 263 2.50 19.12 3.75
C HIS A 263 2.16 19.99 2.55
N LEU A 264 2.35 21.31 2.68
CA LEU A 264 1.97 22.29 1.66
C LEU A 264 2.59 22.02 0.28
N PRO A 265 3.89 21.64 0.15
CA PRO A 265 4.49 21.37 -1.15
C PRO A 265 3.80 20.25 -1.92
N GLY A 266 3.57 19.12 -1.25
CA GLY A 266 2.90 17.96 -1.88
C GLY A 266 1.46 18.23 -2.28
N LEU A 267 0.74 19.10 -1.55
CA LEU A 267 -0.62 19.53 -1.90
C LEU A 267 -0.62 20.42 -3.12
N LEU A 268 0.29 21.39 -3.19
CA LEU A 268 0.39 22.31 -4.32
C LEU A 268 0.87 21.61 -5.60
N GLU A 269 1.79 20.65 -5.49
CA GLU A 269 2.19 19.78 -6.61
C GLU A 269 0.98 19.03 -7.19
N LYS A 270 0.14 18.43 -6.34
CA LYS A 270 -1.06 17.73 -6.80
C LYS A 270 -2.11 18.68 -7.39
N ALA A 271 -2.25 19.88 -6.83
CA ALA A 271 -3.19 20.88 -7.31
C ALA A 271 -2.81 21.38 -8.72
N ILE A 272 -1.54 21.66 -8.96
CA ILE A 272 -1.07 22.10 -10.29
C ILE A 272 -1.21 20.99 -11.34
N ARG A 273 -0.91 19.74 -10.99
CA ARG A 273 -1.11 18.58 -11.87
C ARG A 273 -2.58 18.36 -12.20
N HIS A 274 -3.47 18.47 -11.19
CA HIS A 274 -4.91 18.36 -11.41
C HIS A 274 -5.40 19.46 -12.37
N THR A 275 -4.98 20.71 -12.15
CA THR A 275 -5.33 21.84 -13.01
C THR A 275 -4.85 21.63 -14.45
N ALA A 276 -3.67 21.05 -14.64
CA ALA A 276 -3.14 20.72 -15.96
C ALA A 276 -3.91 19.59 -16.67
N GLN A 277 -4.46 18.63 -15.92
CA GLN A 277 -5.16 17.47 -16.47
C GLN A 277 -6.66 17.72 -16.69
N ALA A 278 -7.31 18.52 -15.84
CA ALA A 278 -8.76 18.68 -15.83
C ALA A 278 -9.17 20.15 -15.76
N ARG A 279 -9.80 20.64 -16.85
CA ARG A 279 -10.28 22.02 -16.95
C ARG A 279 -11.55 22.26 -16.13
N ASP A 280 -12.51 21.33 -16.20
CA ASP A 280 -13.88 21.57 -15.75
C ASP A 280 -14.18 21.06 -14.33
N THR A 281 -13.23 20.36 -13.72
CA THR A 281 -13.39 19.81 -12.39
C THR A 281 -12.61 20.62 -11.35
N THR A 282 -13.28 20.95 -10.25
CA THR A 282 -12.64 21.61 -9.10
C THR A 282 -11.71 20.66 -8.38
N PHE A 283 -10.54 21.15 -7.95
CA PHE A 283 -9.61 20.39 -7.14
C PHE A 283 -10.22 20.09 -5.77
N ASN A 284 -10.43 18.82 -5.49
CA ASN A 284 -10.91 18.40 -4.18
C ASN A 284 -9.74 18.07 -3.26
N LEU A 285 -9.41 19.03 -2.40
CA LEU A 285 -8.28 18.96 -1.49
C LEU A 285 -8.39 17.77 -0.53
N ILE A 286 -9.59 17.47 -0.01
CA ILE A 286 -9.83 16.39 0.96
C ILE A 286 -9.57 15.03 0.31
N LYS A 287 -10.12 14.82 -0.89
CA LYS A 287 -9.89 13.56 -1.63
C LYS A 287 -8.43 13.38 -2.00
N THR A 288 -7.74 14.46 -2.33
CA THR A 288 -6.35 14.40 -2.82
C THR A 288 -5.32 14.34 -1.70
N ALA A 289 -5.59 14.97 -0.57
CA ALA A 289 -4.69 14.99 0.57
C ALA A 289 -4.63 13.64 1.31
N ARG A 290 -5.65 12.80 1.15
CA ARG A 290 -5.68 11.46 1.70
C ARG A 290 -5.38 10.43 0.61
N PRO A 291 -4.71 9.31 0.91
CA PRO A 291 -4.73 8.18 0.01
C PRO A 291 -6.20 7.83 -0.27
N PRO A 292 -6.52 7.38 -1.49
CA PRO A 292 -7.88 6.96 -1.79
C PRO A 292 -8.32 5.99 -0.69
N PRO A 293 -9.58 6.05 -0.24
CA PRO A 293 -10.11 5.05 0.66
C PRO A 293 -9.79 3.69 0.04
N ARG A 294 -9.48 2.73 0.89
CA ARG A 294 -9.26 1.35 0.47
C ARG A 294 -10.35 0.95 -0.52
N PRO A 295 -10.10 -0.03 -1.42
CA PRO A 295 -10.99 -0.33 -2.54
C PRO A 295 -12.46 -0.35 -2.10
N LEU A 296 -13.38 -0.03 -3.01
CA LEU A 296 -14.83 0.14 -2.82
C LEU A 296 -15.55 -0.98 -2.04
N GLU A 297 -14.84 -2.03 -1.71
CA GLU A 297 -15.27 -3.26 -1.04
C GLU A 297 -15.65 -3.09 0.43
N TRP A 298 -15.19 -2.05 1.12
CA TRP A 298 -15.58 -1.83 2.51
C TRP A 298 -17.08 -1.58 2.66
N THR A 299 -17.77 -1.14 1.62
CA THR A 299 -19.24 -1.07 1.56
C THR A 299 -19.86 -2.45 1.78
N SER A 300 -19.33 -3.49 1.12
CA SER A 300 -19.78 -4.87 1.29
C SER A 300 -19.51 -5.39 2.70
N HIS A 301 -18.37 -5.02 3.30
CA HIS A 301 -18.02 -5.42 4.67
C HIS A 301 -18.98 -4.84 5.72
N ILE A 302 -19.35 -3.57 5.59
CA ILE A 302 -20.38 -2.97 6.47
C ILE A 302 -21.72 -3.67 6.25
N GLY A 303 -22.12 -3.92 5.00
CA GLY A 303 -23.35 -4.66 4.68
C GLY A 303 -23.36 -6.07 5.27
N HIS A 304 -22.24 -6.81 5.23
CA HIS A 304 -22.10 -8.11 5.88
C HIS A 304 -22.24 -8.02 7.41
N PHE A 305 -21.58 -7.04 8.03
CA PHE A 305 -21.69 -6.82 9.47
C PHE A 305 -23.14 -6.52 9.89
N LEU A 306 -23.85 -5.66 9.14
CA LEU A 306 -25.25 -5.32 9.42
C LEU A 306 -26.19 -6.54 9.30
N ARG A 307 -25.99 -7.39 8.28
CA ARG A 307 -26.79 -8.61 8.12
C ARG A 307 -26.55 -9.62 9.23
N GLN A 308 -25.28 -9.87 9.59
CA GLN A 308 -24.93 -10.77 10.70
C GLN A 308 -25.36 -10.21 12.05
N GLY A 309 -25.25 -8.92 12.24
CA GLY A 309 -25.65 -8.20 13.44
C GLY A 309 -27.12 -7.83 13.50
N SER A 310 -28.00 -8.43 12.68
CA SER A 310 -29.44 -8.06 12.63
C SER A 310 -30.17 -8.13 13.99
N LYS A 311 -29.66 -8.94 14.92
CA LYS A 311 -30.16 -9.04 16.30
C LYS A 311 -29.48 -8.07 17.28
N VAL A 312 -28.50 -7.32 16.82
CA VAL A 312 -27.74 -6.35 17.63
C VAL A 312 -28.46 -5.02 17.63
N ALA A 313 -28.50 -4.34 18.79
CA ALA A 313 -29.09 -3.01 18.89
C ALA A 313 -28.45 -2.04 17.90
N VAL A 314 -29.26 -1.18 17.27
CA VAL A 314 -28.83 -0.26 16.21
C VAL A 314 -27.72 0.68 16.72
N GLU A 315 -27.84 1.12 17.96
CA GLU A 315 -26.89 2.01 18.63
C GLU A 315 -25.50 1.37 18.75
N ALA A 316 -25.43 0.08 19.04
CA ALA A 316 -24.18 -0.67 19.12
C ALA A 316 -23.58 -0.89 17.71
N GLN A 317 -24.41 -1.19 16.71
CA GLN A 317 -23.95 -1.28 15.32
C GLN A 317 -23.33 0.04 14.85
N ASP A 318 -24.03 1.16 15.08
CA ASP A 318 -23.58 2.48 14.67
C ASP A 318 -22.31 2.92 15.42
N ALA A 319 -22.17 2.56 16.71
CA ALA A 319 -20.95 2.83 17.49
C ALA A 319 -19.73 2.08 16.95
N ILE A 320 -19.91 0.78 16.62
CA ILE A 320 -18.83 -0.04 16.06
C ILE A 320 -18.46 0.44 14.65
N ILE A 321 -19.43 0.75 13.78
CA ILE A 321 -19.19 1.28 12.44
C ILE A 321 -18.46 2.63 12.51
N SER A 322 -18.94 3.59 13.30
CA SER A 322 -18.34 4.92 13.42
C SER A 322 -16.91 4.84 13.93
N SER A 323 -16.63 4.04 14.96
CA SER A 323 -15.26 3.86 15.48
C SER A 323 -14.33 3.16 14.48
N SER A 324 -14.84 2.23 13.65
CA SER A 324 -14.08 1.62 12.56
C SER A 324 -13.73 2.62 11.46
N LEU A 325 -14.66 3.51 11.10
CA LEU A 325 -14.40 4.59 10.15
C LEU A 325 -13.40 5.61 10.70
N MET A 326 -13.47 5.92 12.00
CA MET A 326 -12.47 6.75 12.67
C MET A 326 -11.08 6.12 12.62
N LEU A 327 -10.97 4.81 12.79
CA LEU A 327 -9.70 4.07 12.71
C LEU A 327 -9.07 4.13 11.31
N ASP A 328 -9.87 4.18 10.25
CA ASP A 328 -9.38 4.39 8.88
C ASP A 328 -9.06 5.85 8.59
N ALA A 329 -9.93 6.76 9.05
CA ALA A 329 -9.77 8.20 8.87
C ALA A 329 -8.56 8.78 9.62
N PHE A 330 -8.24 8.25 10.79
CA PHE A 330 -7.17 8.72 11.69
C PHE A 330 -6.26 7.55 12.11
N PRO A 331 -5.49 6.95 11.16
CA PRO A 331 -4.62 5.81 11.47
C PRO A 331 -3.53 6.19 12.48
N PRO A 332 -2.96 5.22 13.21
CA PRO A 332 -2.07 5.44 14.37
C PRO A 332 -0.85 6.33 14.13
N ASN A 333 -0.34 6.44 12.93
CA ASN A 333 0.83 7.27 12.60
C ASN A 333 0.47 8.64 12.00
N MET A 334 -0.81 8.99 11.97
CA MET A 334 -1.28 10.26 11.44
C MET A 334 -1.02 11.45 12.39
N HIS A 335 -0.94 11.16 13.67
CA HIS A 335 -0.61 12.14 14.71
C HIS A 335 0.88 12.02 15.01
N GLY A 336 1.66 13.05 14.70
CA GLY A 336 3.11 13.04 14.85
C GLY A 336 3.53 12.60 16.25
N ARG A 337 4.35 11.56 16.32
CA ARG A 337 5.09 11.25 17.53
C ARG A 337 5.99 12.44 17.83
N CYS A 338 5.85 13.02 19.01
CA CYS A 338 6.83 13.97 19.50
C CYS A 338 8.20 13.27 19.57
N PRO A 339 9.30 13.82 18.98
CA PRO A 339 10.61 13.18 18.99
C PRO A 339 11.22 12.96 20.37
N SER A 340 10.54 13.37 21.45
CA SER A 340 11.00 13.23 22.83
C SER A 340 10.82 11.84 23.44
N ASP A 341 10.11 10.89 22.79
CA ASP A 341 9.72 9.63 23.42
C ASP A 341 10.70 8.46 23.22
N ASN A 342 11.93 8.75 22.81
CA ASN A 342 13.02 7.76 22.85
C ASN A 342 13.71 7.64 24.22
N ALA A 343 13.08 8.03 25.31
CA ALA A 343 13.51 7.73 26.67
C ALA A 343 12.80 6.46 27.16
N GLY A 344 13.60 5.42 27.30
CA GLY A 344 13.30 4.05 27.63
C GLY A 344 12.07 3.78 28.51
N TRP A 345 11.38 2.70 28.11
CA TRP A 345 10.64 1.76 28.95
C TRP A 345 10.17 2.28 30.33
N ILE A 346 9.18 3.12 30.36
CA ILE A 346 8.20 3.19 31.44
C ILE A 346 6.89 3.65 30.82
N HIS A 347 5.87 2.83 31.00
CA HIS A 347 4.45 3.04 30.82
C HIS A 347 3.94 4.36 30.21
N ALA A 348 2.98 4.15 29.32
CA ALA A 348 2.07 5.14 28.76
C ALA A 348 2.78 6.22 27.95
N THR A 349 2.92 5.95 26.71
CA THR A 349 3.12 6.91 25.65
C THR A 349 2.08 8.02 25.84
N ILE A 350 2.45 9.10 26.48
CA ILE A 350 1.70 10.34 26.40
C ILE A 350 1.93 10.82 24.97
N VAL A 351 1.16 10.29 24.05
CA VAL A 351 0.93 10.90 22.76
C VAL A 351 0.20 12.18 23.09
N ILE A 352 0.92 13.28 23.19
CA ILE A 352 0.28 14.59 23.07
C ILE A 352 -0.25 14.56 21.64
N PRO A 353 -1.57 14.46 21.41
CA PRO A 353 -2.11 14.67 20.09
C PRO A 353 -1.72 16.10 19.75
N ILE A 354 -0.74 16.28 18.89
CA ILE A 354 -0.69 17.48 18.10
C ILE A 354 -2.02 17.41 17.39
N ILE A 355 -2.95 18.27 17.76
CA ILE A 355 -4.26 18.39 17.09
C ILE A 355 -3.90 18.39 15.63
N PRO A 356 -4.24 17.33 14.87
CA PRO A 356 -3.93 17.37 13.47
C PRO A 356 -4.66 18.59 12.97
N ALA A 357 -3.95 19.48 12.33
CA ALA A 357 -4.57 20.32 11.33
C ALA A 357 -5.11 19.31 10.29
N GLY A 358 -6.19 18.64 10.62
CA GLY A 358 -6.88 17.63 9.86
C GLY A 358 -8.15 18.25 9.37
N PHE A 359 -8.65 17.78 8.25
CA PHE A 359 -9.97 18.13 7.79
C PHE A 359 -10.98 17.89 8.89
N HIS A 360 -11.97 18.76 8.95
CA HIS A 360 -13.08 18.59 9.89
C HIS A 360 -13.70 17.18 9.69
N PRO A 361 -13.99 16.41 10.73
CA PRO A 361 -14.45 15.03 10.61
C PRO A 361 -15.74 14.90 9.77
N ILE A 362 -16.60 15.88 9.78
CA ILE A 362 -17.80 15.94 8.92
C ILE A 362 -17.42 15.95 7.43
N ASP A 363 -16.48 16.81 7.04
CA ASP A 363 -16.09 16.92 5.64
C ASP A 363 -15.41 15.64 5.18
N LEU A 364 -14.56 15.06 6.03
CA LEU A 364 -13.92 13.78 5.75
C LEU A 364 -14.96 12.66 5.56
N PHE A 365 -15.95 12.60 6.46
CA PHE A 365 -17.03 11.62 6.35
C PHE A 365 -17.85 11.83 5.07
N ARG A 366 -18.29 13.04 4.78
CA ARG A 366 -19.10 13.34 3.59
C ARG A 366 -18.40 13.04 2.28
N HIS A 367 -17.09 13.29 2.20
CA HIS A 367 -16.33 13.08 0.96
C HIS A 367 -15.85 11.64 0.75
N HIS A 368 -15.56 10.90 1.82
CA HIS A 368 -14.96 9.57 1.71
C HIS A 368 -15.88 8.42 2.10
N TYR A 369 -16.83 8.63 3.03
CA TYR A 369 -17.55 7.50 3.64
C TYR A 369 -19.06 7.55 3.46
N ARG A 370 -19.65 8.72 3.35
CA ARG A 370 -21.10 8.91 3.38
C ARG A 370 -21.85 8.09 2.34
N GLN A 371 -21.42 8.11 1.08
CA GLN A 371 -22.12 7.39 0.00
C GLN A 371 -22.06 5.89 0.22
N SER A 372 -20.89 5.36 0.54
CA SER A 372 -20.71 3.92 0.77
C SER A 372 -21.45 3.44 2.01
N CYS A 373 -21.54 4.25 3.08
CA CYS A 373 -22.40 3.94 4.23
C CYS A 373 -23.88 3.92 3.82
N LEU A 374 -24.30 4.87 3.00
CA LEU A 374 -25.68 4.92 2.49
C LEU A 374 -26.02 3.67 1.67
N ASP A 375 -25.14 3.29 0.74
CA ASP A 375 -25.32 2.11 -0.12
C ASP A 375 -25.38 0.82 0.71
N ALA A 376 -24.46 0.66 1.68
CA ALA A 376 -24.46 -0.48 2.59
C ALA A 376 -25.74 -0.56 3.42
N LEU A 377 -26.19 0.56 3.99
CA LEU A 377 -27.42 0.61 4.80
C LEU A 377 -28.68 0.41 3.95
N GLN A 378 -28.74 0.99 2.75
CA GLN A 378 -29.88 0.79 1.84
C GLN A 378 -30.05 -0.68 1.46
N SER A 379 -28.97 -1.43 1.30
CA SER A 379 -29.01 -2.87 0.99
C SER A 379 -29.60 -3.73 2.12
N VAL A 380 -29.74 -3.18 3.34
CA VAL A 380 -30.17 -3.93 4.53
C VAL A 380 -31.47 -3.39 5.15
N VAL A 381 -31.62 -2.04 5.28
CA VAL A 381 -32.70 -1.44 6.08
C VAL A 381 -33.68 -0.61 5.29
N GLY A 382 -33.44 -0.37 3.99
CA GLY A 382 -34.32 0.43 3.12
C GLY A 382 -34.01 1.94 3.16
N GLY A 383 -34.52 2.71 2.17
CA GLY A 383 -34.03 4.04 1.84
C GLY A 383 -34.18 5.10 2.93
N ALA A 384 -35.36 5.28 3.53
CA ALA A 384 -35.61 6.33 4.54
C ALA A 384 -34.84 6.07 5.85
N ALA A 385 -34.83 4.82 6.33
CA ALA A 385 -34.10 4.41 7.52
C ALA A 385 -32.57 4.52 7.31
N ALA A 386 -32.08 4.20 6.14
CA ALA A 386 -30.67 4.35 5.79
C ALA A 386 -30.19 5.80 5.88
N VAL A 387 -30.97 6.75 5.35
CA VAL A 387 -30.63 8.18 5.41
C VAL A 387 -30.59 8.68 6.87
N HIS A 388 -31.52 8.24 7.70
CA HIS A 388 -31.51 8.58 9.11
C HIS A 388 -30.28 8.03 9.82
N ARG A 389 -29.91 6.77 9.59
CA ARG A 389 -28.73 6.14 10.20
C ARG A 389 -27.42 6.78 9.73
N VAL A 390 -27.31 7.19 8.46
CA VAL A 390 -26.12 7.93 7.98
C VAL A 390 -25.91 9.23 8.75
N ARG A 391 -27.00 9.96 9.10
CA ARG A 391 -26.90 11.14 9.96
C ARG A 391 -26.46 10.81 11.38
N SER A 392 -26.92 9.68 11.93
CA SER A 392 -26.47 9.18 13.24
C SER A 392 -24.97 8.88 13.21
N LEU A 393 -24.46 8.19 12.16
CA LEU A 393 -23.04 7.94 11.98
C LEU A 393 -22.22 9.23 11.87
N GLU A 394 -22.71 10.21 11.11
CA GLU A 394 -22.06 11.53 10.97
C GLU A 394 -21.91 12.21 12.33
N SER A 395 -22.97 12.26 13.15
CA SER A 395 -22.91 12.84 14.52
C SER A 395 -21.91 12.09 15.41
N ARG A 396 -21.96 10.75 15.43
CA ARG A 396 -21.05 9.93 16.25
C ARG A 396 -19.57 10.09 15.86
N ILE A 397 -19.28 10.33 14.59
CA ILE A 397 -17.91 10.59 14.12
C ILE A 397 -17.41 11.95 14.65
N VAL A 398 -18.27 12.97 14.69
CA VAL A 398 -17.93 14.27 15.28
C VAL A 398 -17.66 14.13 16.78
N ASP A 399 -18.54 13.44 17.50
CA ASP A 399 -18.40 13.19 18.94
C ASP A 399 -17.11 12.39 19.25
N SER A 400 -16.85 11.35 18.46
CA SER A 400 -15.62 10.56 18.60
C SER A 400 -14.36 11.37 18.34
N HIS A 401 -14.39 12.28 17.37
CA HIS A 401 -13.26 13.18 17.10
C HIS A 401 -13.05 14.17 18.24
N ALA A 402 -14.11 14.73 18.79
CA ALA A 402 -14.05 15.58 19.98
C ALA A 402 -13.48 14.81 21.19
N ASP A 403 -13.89 13.57 21.38
CA ASP A 403 -13.36 12.67 22.42
C ASP A 403 -11.85 12.37 22.22
N MET A 404 -11.39 12.15 20.98
CA MET A 404 -9.96 12.02 20.68
C MET A 404 -9.16 13.22 21.18
N ILE A 405 -9.66 14.42 20.91
CA ILE A 405 -9.00 15.67 21.31
C ILE A 405 -9.04 15.83 22.84
N ASN A 406 -10.22 15.70 23.44
CA ASN A 406 -10.42 15.95 24.87
C ASN A 406 -9.69 14.94 25.76
N ARG A 407 -9.71 13.67 25.39
CA ARG A 407 -9.04 12.57 26.14
C ARG A 407 -7.59 12.37 25.75
N ARG A 408 -7.09 13.09 24.73
CA ARG A 408 -5.78 12.88 24.14
C ARG A 408 -5.55 11.41 23.75
N ALA A 409 -6.59 10.75 23.26
CA ALA A 409 -6.60 9.35 22.86
C ALA A 409 -6.42 9.21 21.34
N SER A 410 -5.84 8.12 20.89
CA SER A 410 -5.80 7.80 19.46
C SER A 410 -7.14 7.21 18.98
N ALA A 411 -7.37 7.20 17.67
CA ALA A 411 -8.54 6.53 17.10
C ALA A 411 -8.54 5.02 17.44
N LEU A 412 -7.36 4.41 17.59
CA LEU A 412 -7.23 3.03 18.03
C LEU A 412 -7.72 2.84 19.47
N ASP A 413 -7.33 3.73 20.40
CA ASP A 413 -7.77 3.66 21.80
C ASP A 413 -9.28 3.79 21.90
N LEU A 414 -9.88 4.72 21.14
CA LEU A 414 -11.35 4.88 21.11
C LEU A 414 -12.04 3.66 20.49
N HIS A 415 -11.48 3.10 19.43
CA HIS A 415 -12.04 1.90 18.81
C HIS A 415 -11.98 0.70 19.76
N GLN A 416 -10.88 0.52 20.49
CA GLN A 416 -10.75 -0.51 21.53
C GLN A 416 -11.76 -0.30 22.66
N LEU A 417 -11.97 0.94 23.09
CA LEU A 417 -13.00 1.27 24.09
C LEU A 417 -14.40 0.90 23.61
N GLN A 418 -14.73 1.18 22.33
CA GLN A 418 -16.02 0.77 21.74
C GLN A 418 -16.15 -0.74 21.66
N GLN A 419 -15.10 -1.45 21.33
CA GLN A 419 -15.09 -2.91 21.32
C GLN A 419 -15.29 -3.49 22.74
N GLU A 420 -14.72 -2.89 23.76
CA GLU A 420 -14.92 -3.29 25.16
C GLU A 420 -16.34 -3.05 25.65
N GLN A 421 -16.92 -1.89 25.33
CA GLN A 421 -18.31 -1.57 25.66
C GLN A 421 -19.31 -2.52 25.02
N HIS A 422 -19.01 -3.04 23.84
CA HIS A 422 -19.85 -3.95 23.08
C HIS A 422 -19.32 -5.40 23.01
N LEU A 423 -18.50 -5.79 23.98
CA LEU A 423 -17.83 -7.10 24.01
C LEU A 423 -18.82 -8.27 23.93
N LEU A 424 -19.93 -8.20 24.68
CA LEU A 424 -20.96 -9.26 24.67
C LEU A 424 -21.59 -9.47 23.30
N VAL A 425 -21.67 -8.42 22.50
CA VAL A 425 -22.16 -8.48 21.13
C VAL A 425 -21.10 -9.11 20.23
N LEU A 426 -19.89 -8.55 20.25
CA LEU A 426 -18.80 -8.95 19.37
C LEU A 426 -18.37 -10.41 19.56
N GLN A 427 -18.36 -10.90 20.80
CA GLN A 427 -18.00 -12.29 21.10
C GLN A 427 -18.95 -13.32 20.50
N SER A 428 -20.17 -12.94 20.17
CA SER A 428 -21.18 -13.82 19.56
C SER A 428 -21.24 -13.75 18.02
N LEU A 429 -20.53 -12.79 17.42
CA LEU A 429 -20.50 -12.60 15.97
C LEU A 429 -19.26 -13.25 15.35
N PHE A 430 -19.47 -14.06 14.32
CA PHE A 430 -18.41 -14.72 13.58
C PHE A 430 -18.57 -14.44 12.09
N SER A 431 -17.47 -14.15 11.40
CA SER A 431 -17.48 -13.89 9.97
C SER A 431 -16.21 -14.42 9.31
N SER A 432 -16.38 -15.15 8.21
CA SER A 432 -15.29 -15.51 7.30
C SER A 432 -15.10 -14.51 6.16
N GLN A 433 -16.00 -13.53 6.02
CA GLN A 433 -15.96 -12.55 4.92
C GLN A 433 -15.51 -11.14 5.36
N THR A 434 -15.75 -10.80 6.64
CA THR A 434 -15.45 -9.46 7.16
C THR A 434 -14.64 -9.54 8.45
N CYS A 435 -13.53 -8.83 8.52
CA CYS A 435 -12.77 -8.67 9.75
C CYS A 435 -13.56 -7.82 10.74
N LEU A 436 -14.15 -8.45 11.76
CA LEU A 436 -14.93 -7.75 12.79
C LEU A 436 -14.07 -6.82 13.67
N GLY A 437 -12.75 -6.95 13.62
CA GLY A 437 -11.82 -6.05 14.31
C GLY A 437 -11.68 -4.66 13.67
N CYS A 438 -12.12 -4.46 12.42
CA CYS A 438 -12.05 -3.16 11.76
C CYS A 438 -13.18 -2.86 10.78
N LEU A 439 -13.98 -3.84 10.37
CA LEU A 439 -15.06 -3.77 9.36
C LEU A 439 -14.64 -3.25 7.97
N LEU A 440 -13.34 -3.24 7.66
CA LEU A 440 -12.80 -2.57 6.46
C LEU A 440 -12.14 -3.55 5.49
N CYS A 441 -11.89 -4.79 5.90
CA CYS A 441 -11.13 -5.77 5.13
C CYS A 441 -11.67 -7.18 5.36
N SER A 442 -11.35 -8.09 4.44
CA SER A 442 -11.52 -9.52 4.64
C SER A 442 -10.53 -10.05 5.69
N PRO A 443 -10.93 -11.03 6.52
CA PRO A 443 -10.03 -11.63 7.49
C PRO A 443 -8.99 -12.53 6.80
N GLN A 444 -7.78 -12.60 7.37
CA GLN A 444 -6.66 -13.39 6.85
C GLN A 444 -6.19 -14.45 7.84
N HIS A 445 -6.53 -14.29 9.12
CA HIS A 445 -6.01 -15.10 10.23
C HIS A 445 -7.15 -15.54 11.14
N SER A 446 -7.42 -16.84 11.17
CA SER A 446 -8.41 -17.44 12.06
C SER A 446 -7.80 -17.71 13.43
N LEU A 447 -8.49 -17.31 14.50
CA LEU A 447 -8.08 -17.48 15.89
C LEU A 447 -8.73 -18.73 16.52
N ALA A 448 -8.14 -19.23 17.60
CA ALA A 448 -8.64 -20.42 18.32
C ALA A 448 -10.09 -20.29 18.83
N CYS A 449 -10.53 -19.06 19.10
CA CYS A 449 -11.91 -18.77 19.51
C CYS A 449 -12.92 -18.74 18.34
N GLY A 450 -12.49 -18.94 17.10
CA GLY A 450 -13.30 -18.88 15.88
C GLY A 450 -13.43 -17.48 15.27
N HIS A 451 -12.97 -16.42 15.91
CA HIS A 451 -12.87 -15.10 15.29
C HIS A 451 -11.72 -15.06 14.27
N ALA A 452 -11.81 -14.13 13.33
CA ALA A 452 -10.75 -13.94 12.34
C ALA A 452 -10.40 -12.46 12.15
N LEU A 453 -9.10 -12.18 11.93
CA LEU A 453 -8.55 -10.83 11.81
C LEU A 453 -7.84 -10.64 10.46
N CYS A 454 -7.84 -9.40 9.96
CA CYS A 454 -7.02 -9.02 8.81
C CYS A 454 -5.57 -8.69 9.22
N ASP A 455 -4.65 -8.64 8.24
CA ASP A 455 -3.23 -8.25 8.45
C ASP A 455 -3.09 -6.94 9.23
N ALA A 456 -3.90 -5.92 8.89
CA ALA A 456 -3.86 -4.63 9.56
C ALA A 456 -4.28 -4.70 11.04
N CYS A 457 -5.24 -5.56 11.38
CA CYS A 457 -5.62 -5.79 12.78
C CYS A 457 -4.57 -6.58 13.53
N VAL A 458 -3.93 -7.55 12.89
CA VAL A 458 -2.78 -8.25 13.49
C VAL A 458 -1.64 -7.28 13.80
N GLU A 459 -1.33 -6.34 12.88
CA GLU A 459 -0.33 -5.30 13.12
C GLU A 459 -0.72 -4.34 14.26
N ARG A 460 -2.03 -4.02 14.41
CA ARG A 460 -2.54 -3.08 15.42
C ARG A 460 -2.62 -3.66 16.83
N TYR A 461 -3.06 -4.92 16.95
CA TYR A 461 -3.30 -5.56 18.25
C TYR A 461 -2.15 -6.47 18.70
N GLY A 462 -1.30 -6.90 17.75
CA GLY A 462 -0.17 -7.77 18.01
C GLY A 462 1.07 -7.02 18.48
N ARG A 463 1.91 -7.70 19.25
CA ARG A 463 3.21 -7.19 19.70
C ARG A 463 4.34 -7.78 18.86
N PRO A 464 5.24 -6.97 18.31
CA PRO A 464 6.40 -7.48 17.58
C PRO A 464 7.41 -8.11 18.55
N PRO A 465 7.83 -9.36 18.36
CA PRO A 465 8.87 -9.98 19.17
C PRO A 465 10.25 -9.39 18.82
N PRO A 466 11.19 -9.33 19.77
CA PRO A 466 12.49 -8.67 19.59
C PRO A 466 13.38 -9.28 18.51
N ARG A 467 13.18 -10.56 18.15
CA ARG A 467 14.10 -11.35 17.31
C ARG A 467 13.58 -11.68 15.92
N ALA A 468 12.32 -11.42 15.60
CA ALA A 468 11.73 -11.75 14.30
C ALA A 468 11.31 -10.49 13.55
N GLU A 469 11.56 -10.47 12.24
CA GLU A 469 11.13 -9.38 11.37
C GLU A 469 9.66 -9.57 10.98
N SER A 470 8.90 -8.46 10.99
CA SER A 470 7.49 -8.42 10.54
C SER A 470 6.60 -9.52 11.13
N THR A 471 6.95 -10.03 12.30
CA THR A 471 6.17 -11.02 13.03
C THR A 471 5.46 -10.34 14.19
N TYR A 472 4.23 -10.75 14.47
CA TYR A 472 3.41 -10.19 15.54
C TYR A 472 2.85 -11.31 16.40
N ILE A 473 2.86 -11.15 17.71
CA ILE A 473 2.28 -12.08 18.68
C ILE A 473 0.97 -11.49 19.17
N LEU A 474 -0.13 -12.20 18.91
CA LEU A 474 -1.44 -11.92 19.47
C LEU A 474 -1.60 -12.74 20.75
N GLU A 475 -1.64 -12.09 21.90
CA GLU A 475 -1.80 -12.75 23.21
C GLU A 475 -3.27 -13.15 23.46
N ALA A 476 -4.20 -12.29 23.05
CA ALA A 476 -5.64 -12.51 23.20
C ALA A 476 -6.42 -11.96 21.99
N CYS A 477 -7.58 -12.52 21.75
CA CYS A 477 -8.52 -12.06 20.74
C CYS A 477 -9.08 -10.68 21.13
N PRO A 478 -9.02 -9.64 20.28
CA PRO A 478 -9.58 -8.31 20.60
C PRO A 478 -11.11 -8.32 20.69
N LEU A 479 -11.80 -9.32 20.10
CA LEU A 479 -13.25 -9.38 20.02
C LEU A 479 -13.93 -10.16 21.16
N CYS A 480 -13.23 -11.11 21.81
CA CYS A 480 -13.79 -11.91 22.91
C CYS A 480 -12.86 -12.05 24.10
N ARG A 481 -11.66 -11.47 24.06
CA ARG A 481 -10.62 -11.50 25.10
C ARG A 481 -10.09 -12.90 25.44
N GLN A 482 -10.49 -13.94 24.72
CA GLN A 482 -9.94 -15.28 24.94
C GLN A 482 -8.45 -15.31 24.55
N PRO A 483 -7.58 -15.97 25.37
CA PRO A 483 -6.19 -16.15 25.04
C PRO A 483 -6.04 -16.91 23.72
N CYS A 484 -5.14 -16.45 22.83
CA CYS A 484 -4.90 -17.10 21.55
C CYS A 484 -3.42 -17.43 21.30
N LEU A 485 -2.47 -16.71 21.89
CA LEU A 485 -1.00 -16.90 21.77
C LEU A 485 -0.53 -17.21 20.33
N MET A 486 -1.09 -16.51 19.38
CA MET A 486 -0.85 -16.75 17.96
C MET A 486 0.30 -15.88 17.46
N SER A 487 1.26 -16.50 16.78
CA SER A 487 2.36 -15.79 16.08
C SER A 487 2.07 -15.71 14.59
N VAL A 488 2.04 -14.50 14.04
CA VAL A 488 1.74 -14.23 12.63
C VAL A 488 2.90 -13.47 12.00
N ALA A 489 3.45 -14.04 10.92
CA ALA A 489 4.44 -13.35 10.08
C ALA A 489 3.70 -12.67 8.92
N LEU A 490 3.83 -11.35 8.82
CA LEU A 490 3.28 -10.54 7.74
C LEU A 490 4.31 -10.27 6.66
N LEU A 491 3.87 -10.14 5.42
CA LEU A 491 4.75 -9.75 4.32
C LEU A 491 5.15 -8.27 4.48
N PRO A 492 6.47 -7.93 4.58
CA PRO A 492 6.91 -6.55 4.63
C PRO A 492 6.48 -5.78 3.38
N ARG A 493 6.06 -4.52 3.53
CA ARG A 493 5.50 -3.72 2.43
C ARG A 493 6.48 -3.45 1.28
N THR A 494 7.77 -3.54 1.54
CA THR A 494 8.85 -3.36 0.56
C THR A 494 9.44 -4.67 0.06
N ALA A 495 8.95 -5.83 0.54
CA ALA A 495 9.35 -7.13 0.07
C ALA A 495 8.59 -7.58 -1.18
N ALA A 496 9.12 -8.59 -1.86
CA ALA A 496 8.48 -9.26 -2.97
C ALA A 496 7.95 -10.65 -2.56
N VAL A 497 7.00 -11.17 -3.33
CA VAL A 497 6.36 -12.48 -3.10
C VAL A 497 7.23 -13.62 -3.62
N ARG A 498 7.36 -14.67 -2.81
CA ARG A 498 8.01 -15.94 -3.16
C ARG A 498 6.93 -17.02 -3.27
N ALA A 499 6.74 -17.56 -4.45
CA ALA A 499 5.66 -18.47 -4.75
C ALA A 499 6.16 -19.85 -5.17
N LEU A 500 5.37 -20.87 -4.81
CA LEU A 500 5.53 -22.24 -5.25
C LEU A 500 4.23 -22.71 -5.92
N THR A 501 4.33 -23.32 -7.10
CA THR A 501 3.19 -24.00 -7.73
C THR A 501 3.55 -25.44 -8.04
N VAL A 502 2.65 -26.38 -7.77
CA VAL A 502 2.87 -27.81 -7.95
C VAL A 502 1.76 -28.38 -8.81
N ASP A 503 2.16 -29.02 -9.93
CA ASP A 503 1.23 -29.57 -10.90
C ASP A 503 0.50 -30.82 -10.42
N GLY A 504 -0.63 -31.11 -11.05
CA GLY A 504 -1.33 -32.38 -10.95
C GLY A 504 -0.66 -33.49 -11.77
N GLY A 505 -0.84 -34.74 -11.36
CA GLY A 505 -0.24 -35.87 -12.07
C GLY A 505 -0.50 -37.24 -11.45
N GLY A 506 -1.39 -37.39 -10.50
CA GLY A 506 -1.65 -38.64 -9.80
C GLY A 506 -0.35 -39.19 -9.18
N ILE A 507 0.05 -40.46 -9.51
CA ILE A 507 1.29 -41.04 -8.97
C ILE A 507 2.55 -40.26 -9.39
N ARG A 508 2.50 -39.53 -10.50
CA ARG A 508 3.63 -38.70 -10.96
C ARG A 508 3.96 -37.54 -10.03
N GLY A 509 3.09 -37.20 -9.08
CA GLY A 509 3.39 -36.26 -7.99
C GLY A 509 4.61 -36.65 -7.17
N ILE A 510 5.05 -37.96 -7.20
CA ILE A 510 6.29 -38.42 -6.58
C ILE A 510 7.53 -37.79 -7.23
N VAL A 511 7.47 -37.45 -8.54
CA VAL A 511 8.52 -36.70 -9.26
C VAL A 511 8.67 -35.30 -8.66
N SER A 512 7.52 -34.58 -8.47
CA SER A 512 7.51 -33.26 -7.85
C SER A 512 8.08 -33.30 -6.43
N LEU A 513 7.71 -34.32 -5.64
CA LEU A 513 8.26 -34.53 -4.29
C LEU A 513 9.74 -34.81 -4.30
N GLN A 514 10.24 -35.64 -5.25
CA GLN A 514 11.66 -35.91 -5.37
C GLN A 514 12.47 -34.67 -5.79
N ILE A 515 11.90 -33.78 -6.63
CA ILE A 515 12.50 -32.47 -6.94
C ILE A 515 12.57 -31.62 -5.67
N LEU A 516 11.47 -31.49 -4.95
CA LEU A 516 11.41 -30.70 -3.70
C LEU A 516 12.38 -31.26 -2.64
N LEU A 517 12.51 -32.57 -2.54
CA LEU A 517 13.45 -33.23 -1.64
C LEU A 517 14.91 -32.92 -2.02
N THR A 518 15.22 -32.92 -3.30
CA THR A 518 16.54 -32.53 -3.81
C THR A 518 16.86 -31.08 -3.47
N LEU A 519 15.90 -30.16 -3.66
CA LEU A 519 16.04 -28.76 -3.28
C LEU A 519 16.24 -28.61 -1.76
N GLN A 520 15.47 -29.35 -0.95
CA GLN A 520 15.63 -29.35 0.51
C GLN A 520 17.02 -29.83 0.94
N ASN A 521 17.55 -30.87 0.30
CA ASN A 521 18.90 -31.37 0.57
C ASN A 521 19.99 -30.34 0.26
N LEU A 522 19.83 -29.57 -0.82
CA LEU A 522 20.74 -28.46 -1.17
C LEU A 522 20.71 -27.33 -0.12
N LEU A 523 19.54 -26.97 0.40
CA LEU A 523 19.38 -25.97 1.48
C LEU A 523 19.95 -26.48 2.82
N GLY A 524 19.82 -27.77 3.10
CA GLY A 524 20.17 -28.42 4.35
C GLY A 524 19.06 -28.41 5.39
N PRO A 525 19.25 -29.11 6.53
CA PRO A 525 18.19 -29.34 7.51
C PRO A 525 17.80 -28.08 8.29
N HIS A 526 18.68 -27.08 8.41
CA HIS A 526 18.44 -25.87 9.18
C HIS A 526 17.70 -24.77 8.40
N CYS A 527 17.45 -24.97 7.09
CA CYS A 527 16.70 -24.05 6.25
C CYS A 527 15.56 -24.80 5.55
N PRO A 528 14.41 -24.97 6.21
CA PRO A 528 13.26 -25.63 5.60
C PRO A 528 12.78 -24.86 4.39
N LEU A 529 12.62 -25.54 3.24
CA LEU A 529 12.12 -24.93 2.01
C LEU A 529 10.77 -24.22 2.21
N PRO A 530 9.81 -24.75 3.01
CA PRO A 530 8.54 -24.08 3.25
C PRO A 530 8.66 -22.68 3.88
N ASP A 531 9.70 -22.42 4.67
CA ASP A 531 9.92 -21.12 5.31
C ASP A 531 10.36 -20.03 4.29
N LEU A 532 10.73 -20.46 3.08
CA LEU A 532 11.09 -19.57 1.98
C LEU A 532 9.90 -19.24 1.05
N ILE A 533 8.69 -19.75 1.33
CA ILE A 533 7.53 -19.64 0.43
C ILE A 533 6.40 -18.85 1.11
N ASP A 534 5.94 -17.80 0.44
CA ASP A 534 4.85 -16.95 0.91
C ASP A 534 3.48 -17.40 0.38
N VAL A 535 3.46 -18.02 -0.81
CA VAL A 535 2.24 -18.51 -1.49
C VAL A 535 2.51 -19.88 -2.11
N ALA A 536 1.60 -20.84 -1.87
CA ALA A 536 1.70 -22.18 -2.44
C ALA A 536 0.38 -22.61 -3.10
N PHE A 537 0.44 -22.94 -4.39
CA PHE A 537 -0.70 -23.42 -5.17
C PHE A 537 -0.48 -24.87 -5.60
N GLY A 538 -1.51 -25.71 -5.52
CA GLY A 538 -1.43 -27.09 -5.93
C GLY A 538 -2.69 -27.62 -6.60
N THR A 539 -2.51 -28.50 -7.57
CA THR A 539 -3.60 -29.18 -8.26
C THR A 539 -3.47 -30.69 -8.05
N SER A 540 -4.58 -31.36 -7.71
CA SER A 540 -4.64 -32.85 -7.61
C SER A 540 -3.51 -33.39 -6.70
N ALA A 541 -2.57 -34.18 -7.22
CA ALA A 541 -1.40 -34.67 -6.50
C ALA A 541 -0.57 -33.51 -5.92
N GLY A 542 -0.40 -32.40 -6.66
CA GLY A 542 0.23 -31.17 -6.18
C GLY A 542 -0.54 -30.53 -5.03
N GLY A 543 -1.88 -30.65 -5.04
CA GLY A 543 -2.73 -30.22 -3.93
C GLY A 543 -2.44 -30.96 -2.63
N TYR A 544 -2.24 -32.29 -2.68
CA TYR A 544 -1.80 -33.07 -1.51
C TYR A 544 -0.44 -32.59 -0.98
N ILE A 545 0.51 -32.36 -1.88
CA ILE A 545 1.85 -31.88 -1.52
C ILE A 545 1.77 -30.55 -0.79
N VAL A 546 1.01 -29.59 -1.34
CA VAL A 546 0.83 -28.27 -0.74
C VAL A 546 0.12 -28.34 0.60
N LEU A 547 -0.96 -29.13 0.73
CA LEU A 547 -1.66 -29.31 1.99
C LEU A 547 -0.78 -29.98 3.06
N ASP A 548 -0.01 -31.00 2.71
CA ASP A 548 0.87 -31.70 3.66
C ASP A 548 1.99 -30.79 4.16
N ILE A 549 2.68 -30.09 3.25
CA ILE A 549 3.83 -29.28 3.60
C ILE A 549 3.42 -28.00 4.35
N PHE A 550 2.40 -27.29 3.86
CA PHE A 550 2.09 -25.95 4.36
C PHE A 550 0.93 -25.92 5.37
N ALA A 551 -0.13 -26.73 5.17
CA ALA A 551 -1.25 -26.76 6.12
C ALA A 551 -0.98 -27.71 7.29
N MET A 552 -0.39 -28.88 7.04
CA MET A 552 -0.04 -29.85 8.07
C MET A 552 1.35 -29.64 8.69
N ARG A 553 2.16 -28.72 8.13
CA ARG A 553 3.55 -28.44 8.54
C ARG A 553 4.46 -29.67 8.54
N LYS A 554 4.25 -30.57 7.64
CA LYS A 554 5.15 -31.70 7.44
C LYS A 554 6.43 -31.26 6.75
N THR A 555 7.55 -31.86 7.12
CA THR A 555 8.77 -31.71 6.33
C THR A 555 8.59 -32.34 4.96
N VAL A 556 9.40 -31.93 3.98
CA VAL A 556 9.36 -32.55 2.64
C VAL A 556 9.57 -34.08 2.71
N TYR A 557 10.42 -34.55 3.63
CA TYR A 557 10.62 -36.01 3.89
C TYR A 557 9.33 -36.68 4.40
N GLN A 558 8.69 -36.09 5.40
CA GLN A 558 7.44 -36.65 5.94
C GLN A 558 6.32 -36.64 4.91
N CYS A 559 6.26 -35.58 4.08
CA CYS A 559 5.31 -35.50 2.98
C CYS A 559 5.58 -36.61 1.93
N PHE A 560 6.84 -36.84 1.58
CA PHE A 560 7.23 -37.89 0.64
C PHE A 560 6.77 -39.29 1.10
N GLU A 561 7.06 -39.65 2.33
CA GLU A 561 6.60 -40.94 2.90
C GLU A 561 5.08 -41.04 3.01
N ALA A 562 4.43 -39.96 3.41
CA ALA A 562 2.99 -39.93 3.54
C ALA A 562 2.28 -40.06 2.17
N PHE A 563 2.79 -39.39 1.15
CA PHE A 563 2.28 -39.47 -0.20
C PHE A 563 2.33 -40.89 -0.77
N GLN A 564 3.47 -41.59 -0.61
CA GLN A 564 3.58 -42.99 -1.02
C GLN A 564 2.54 -43.88 -0.32
N ARG A 565 2.41 -43.74 1.00
CA ARG A 565 1.44 -44.52 1.79
C ARG A 565 0.00 -44.27 1.35
N LEU A 566 -0.38 -43.01 1.12
CA LEU A 566 -1.72 -42.65 0.66
C LEU A 566 -2.03 -43.24 -0.72
N LEU A 567 -1.13 -43.11 -1.69
CA LEU A 567 -1.39 -43.57 -3.05
C LEU A 567 -1.42 -45.13 -3.12
N PHE A 568 -0.54 -45.80 -2.41
CA PHE A 568 -0.66 -47.26 -2.26
C PHE A 568 -1.99 -47.66 -1.63
N GLY A 569 -2.45 -46.94 -0.61
CA GLY A 569 -3.75 -47.16 0.02
C GLY A 569 -4.94 -46.95 -0.91
N PHE A 570 -4.87 -45.95 -1.80
CA PHE A 570 -5.94 -45.65 -2.78
C PHE A 570 -6.03 -46.72 -3.86
N PHE A 571 -4.91 -47.23 -4.36
CA PHE A 571 -4.85 -48.10 -5.55
C PHE A 571 -4.63 -49.59 -5.25
N SER A 572 -4.43 -49.96 -3.98
CA SER A 572 -4.14 -51.37 -3.59
C SER A 572 -5.34 -52.33 -3.64
N SER A 573 -6.57 -51.89 -3.77
CA SER A 573 -7.77 -52.75 -3.66
C SER A 573 -8.11 -53.57 -4.93
N GLN A 574 -7.40 -53.37 -6.02
CA GLN A 574 -7.70 -54.05 -7.29
C GLN A 574 -7.16 -55.47 -7.38
N GLN A 575 -6.29 -55.92 -6.45
CA GLN A 575 -5.58 -57.22 -6.59
C GLN A 575 -6.20 -58.41 -5.88
N ARG A 576 -7.33 -58.28 -5.18
CA ARG A 576 -7.95 -59.36 -4.37
C ARG A 576 -9.34 -59.86 -4.78
N GLY A 577 -9.79 -59.69 -6.01
CA GLY A 577 -11.07 -60.21 -6.47
C GLY A 577 -10.95 -61.09 -7.70
N CYS A 578 -11.51 -62.31 -7.66
CA CYS A 578 -11.59 -63.28 -8.74
C CYS A 578 -11.71 -62.64 -10.14
N ARG A 579 -10.76 -62.94 -10.99
CA ARG A 579 -10.60 -62.37 -12.33
C ARG A 579 -11.76 -62.63 -13.31
N LEU A 580 -12.66 -63.54 -13.04
CA LEU A 580 -13.70 -63.99 -14.01
C LEU A 580 -15.10 -63.39 -13.83
N LEU A 581 -15.46 -62.80 -12.68
CA LEU A 581 -16.78 -62.28 -12.41
C LEU A 581 -16.84 -60.74 -12.20
N SER A 582 -15.70 -60.05 -12.24
CA SER A 582 -15.66 -58.61 -11.93
C SER A 582 -15.83 -57.68 -13.14
N TRP A 583 -15.72 -58.21 -14.36
CA TRP A 583 -15.68 -57.42 -15.60
C TRP A 583 -16.96 -56.66 -15.95
N PRO A 584 -18.18 -57.26 -15.88
CA PRO A 584 -19.40 -56.51 -16.14
C PRO A 584 -19.67 -55.45 -15.07
N ARG A 585 -19.32 -55.69 -13.80
CA ARG A 585 -19.52 -54.75 -12.69
C ARG A 585 -18.59 -53.57 -12.76
N GLN A 586 -17.39 -53.63 -13.29
CA GLN A 586 -16.44 -52.54 -13.45
C GLN A 586 -16.85 -51.61 -14.61
N ILE A 587 -17.34 -52.15 -15.72
CA ILE A 587 -17.91 -51.39 -16.85
C ILE A 587 -19.16 -50.63 -16.41
N ILE A 588 -20.09 -51.31 -15.71
CA ILE A 588 -21.30 -50.69 -15.19
C ILE A 588 -20.98 -49.58 -14.18
N ARG A 589 -19.99 -49.77 -13.30
CA ARG A 589 -19.54 -48.73 -12.36
C ARG A 589 -18.91 -47.54 -13.04
N GLY A 590 -18.10 -47.75 -14.06
CA GLY A 590 -17.50 -46.68 -14.86
C GLY A 590 -18.55 -45.85 -15.62
N VAL A 591 -19.54 -46.55 -16.22
CA VAL A 591 -20.61 -45.92 -17.00
C VAL A 591 -21.66 -45.24 -16.11
N THR A 592 -21.88 -45.73 -14.87
CA THR A 592 -22.88 -45.16 -13.94
C THR A 592 -22.34 -44.02 -13.05
N ASN A 593 -21.21 -43.37 -13.41
CA ASN A 593 -20.56 -42.29 -12.61
C ASN A 593 -20.15 -42.74 -11.20
N ARG A 594 -19.99 -44.04 -10.94
CA ARG A 594 -19.67 -44.60 -9.60
C ARG A 594 -18.17 -44.68 -9.32
N GLY A 595 -17.30 -44.35 -10.28
CA GLY A 595 -15.83 -44.41 -10.16
C GLY A 595 -15.26 -45.83 -10.08
N LEU A 596 -13.99 -45.99 -10.53
CA LEU A 596 -13.30 -47.32 -10.54
C LEU A 596 -12.90 -47.76 -9.13
N TYR A 597 -12.51 -46.82 -8.26
CA TYR A 597 -12.04 -47.10 -6.89
C TYR A 597 -13.10 -46.83 -5.84
N ASP A 598 -13.00 -47.50 -4.69
CA ASP A 598 -13.89 -47.30 -3.55
C ASP A 598 -13.66 -45.92 -2.90
N THR A 599 -14.58 -45.04 -3.19
CA THR A 599 -14.55 -43.66 -2.71
C THR A 599 -14.62 -43.59 -1.16
N ASN A 600 -15.36 -44.46 -0.50
CA ASN A 600 -15.47 -44.49 0.96
C ASN A 600 -14.11 -44.80 1.61
N ARG A 601 -13.37 -45.71 1.03
CA ARG A 601 -12.02 -46.06 1.49
C ARG A 601 -11.07 -44.88 1.33
N VAL A 602 -11.09 -44.21 0.18
CA VAL A 602 -10.26 -43.00 -0.07
C VAL A 602 -10.57 -41.92 0.96
N GLU A 603 -11.84 -41.64 1.17
CA GLU A 603 -12.27 -40.66 2.18
C GLU A 603 -11.87 -41.05 3.61
N SER A 604 -11.96 -42.33 3.97
CA SER A 604 -11.52 -42.81 5.29
C SER A 604 -10.01 -42.62 5.49
N LEU A 605 -9.21 -42.90 4.46
CA LEU A 605 -7.76 -42.66 4.51
C LEU A 605 -7.45 -41.15 4.61
N LEU A 606 -8.15 -40.30 3.85
CA LEU A 606 -7.96 -38.85 3.91
C LEU A 606 -8.38 -38.27 5.26
N ARG A 607 -9.51 -38.75 5.86
CA ARG A 607 -9.93 -38.34 7.21
C ARG A 607 -8.90 -38.72 8.28
N THR A 608 -8.32 -39.91 8.16
CA THR A 608 -7.26 -40.36 9.07
C THR A 608 -5.99 -39.53 8.91
N HIS A 609 -5.65 -39.13 7.67
CA HIS A 609 -4.45 -38.38 7.35
C HIS A 609 -4.54 -36.92 7.75
N TYR A 610 -5.65 -36.21 7.44
CA TYR A 610 -5.83 -34.77 7.62
C TYR A 610 -6.66 -34.39 8.86
N SER A 611 -7.17 -35.32 9.64
CA SER A 611 -8.14 -35.09 10.71
C SER A 611 -9.58 -34.81 10.20
N CYS A 612 -10.56 -35.19 11.02
CA CYS A 612 -11.99 -34.95 10.74
C CYS A 612 -12.45 -33.55 11.11
N THR A 613 -11.63 -32.73 11.78
CA THR A 613 -12.02 -31.44 12.36
C THR A 613 -11.23 -30.25 11.81
N ARG A 614 -10.04 -30.49 11.25
CA ARG A 614 -9.14 -29.42 10.83
C ARG A 614 -9.62 -28.78 9.53
N ARG A 615 -9.91 -27.47 9.58
CA ARG A 615 -10.38 -26.68 8.44
C ARG A 615 -9.21 -26.04 7.70
N LEU A 616 -9.36 -25.80 6.38
CA LEU A 616 -8.32 -25.14 5.59
C LEU A 616 -8.15 -23.67 6.04
N PHE A 617 -9.23 -22.91 6.15
CA PHE A 617 -9.23 -21.63 6.85
C PHE A 617 -9.68 -21.85 8.29
N GLY A 618 -8.74 -22.08 9.18
CA GLY A 618 -8.98 -22.43 10.58
C GLY A 618 -7.76 -22.17 11.47
N PRO A 619 -7.94 -22.18 12.79
CA PRO A 619 -6.89 -21.84 13.76
C PRO A 619 -5.71 -22.80 13.75
N ASP A 620 -5.92 -24.04 13.33
CA ASP A 620 -4.91 -25.10 13.32
C ASP A 620 -4.02 -25.07 12.06
N VAL A 621 -4.36 -24.21 11.08
CA VAL A 621 -3.59 -24.06 9.84
C VAL A 621 -2.80 -22.76 9.88
N PRO A 622 -1.47 -22.83 9.72
CA PRO A 622 -0.67 -21.61 9.71
C PRO A 622 -1.03 -20.70 8.55
N THR A 623 -1.06 -19.40 8.80
CA THR A 623 -1.36 -18.37 7.81
C THR A 623 -0.11 -17.65 7.31
N SER A 624 1.09 -18.07 7.73
CA SER A 624 2.37 -17.53 7.24
C SER A 624 2.58 -17.75 5.75
N THR A 625 2.05 -18.86 5.22
CA THR A 625 1.99 -19.15 3.78
C THR A 625 0.54 -19.19 3.34
N LYS A 626 0.21 -18.43 2.30
CA LYS A 626 -1.12 -18.48 1.67
C LYS A 626 -1.19 -19.71 0.78
N ILE A 627 -2.21 -20.55 1.01
CA ILE A 627 -2.38 -21.85 0.35
C ILE A 627 -3.63 -21.81 -0.51
N ALA A 628 -3.54 -22.35 -1.73
CA ALA A 628 -4.69 -22.60 -2.57
C ALA A 628 -4.59 -23.97 -3.24
N VAL A 629 -5.69 -24.71 -3.27
CA VAL A 629 -5.84 -25.93 -4.04
C VAL A 629 -6.99 -25.79 -5.02
N THR A 630 -6.79 -26.29 -6.25
CA THR A 630 -7.73 -26.12 -7.35
C THR A 630 -8.74 -27.25 -7.37
N THR A 631 -9.99 -26.95 -7.72
CA THR A 631 -11.02 -27.93 -8.07
C THR A 631 -11.85 -27.39 -9.24
N THR A 632 -12.63 -28.24 -9.88
CA THR A 632 -13.52 -27.87 -10.97
C THR A 632 -14.95 -28.19 -10.58
N THR A 633 -15.87 -27.25 -10.81
CA THR A 633 -17.33 -27.43 -10.61
C THR A 633 -18.05 -27.29 -11.94
N GLN A 634 -19.37 -27.51 -11.95
CA GLN A 634 -20.21 -27.24 -13.12
C GLN A 634 -20.17 -25.76 -13.55
N HIS A 635 -19.88 -24.86 -12.63
CA HIS A 635 -19.81 -23.40 -12.87
C HIS A 635 -18.41 -22.91 -13.29
N GLY A 636 -17.41 -23.81 -13.30
CA GLY A 636 -16.04 -23.47 -13.67
C GLY A 636 -14.99 -23.85 -12.61
N PRO A 637 -13.76 -23.36 -12.80
CA PRO A 637 -12.66 -23.59 -11.87
C PRO A 637 -12.91 -22.87 -10.54
N VAL A 638 -12.59 -23.53 -9.42
CA VAL A 638 -12.69 -22.98 -8.07
C VAL A 638 -11.37 -23.20 -7.32
N ILE A 639 -10.96 -22.23 -6.52
CA ILE A 639 -9.87 -22.39 -5.56
C ILE A 639 -10.41 -22.48 -4.13
N LEU A 640 -9.83 -23.42 -3.38
CA LEU A 640 -10.05 -23.58 -1.94
C LEU A 640 -8.82 -23.07 -1.20
N THR A 641 -9.00 -22.13 -0.27
CA THR A 641 -7.89 -21.31 0.26
C THR A 641 -7.86 -21.28 1.80
N ASN A 642 -6.67 -21.06 2.38
CA ASN A 642 -6.49 -20.73 3.81
C ASN A 642 -6.47 -19.22 4.08
N TYR A 643 -6.89 -18.41 3.14
CA TYR A 643 -6.98 -16.95 3.21
C TYR A 643 -8.27 -16.47 2.57
N LYS A 644 -8.60 -15.19 2.75
CA LYS A 644 -9.68 -14.54 2.00
C LYS A 644 -9.08 -13.43 1.14
N PRO A 645 -9.64 -13.12 -0.05
CA PRO A 645 -9.08 -12.10 -0.91
C PRO A 645 -9.09 -10.75 -0.21
N ALA A 646 -8.03 -10.01 -0.35
CA ALA A 646 -7.95 -8.65 0.16
C ALA A 646 -8.60 -7.64 -0.80
N VAL A 647 -8.79 -8.04 -2.06
CA VAL A 647 -9.44 -7.27 -3.13
C VAL A 647 -10.35 -8.23 -3.90
N ASN A 648 -11.61 -7.86 -4.13
CA ASN A 648 -12.57 -8.70 -4.85
C ASN A 648 -12.10 -8.98 -6.28
N ARG A 649 -12.41 -10.16 -6.75
CA ARG A 649 -12.14 -10.56 -8.13
C ARG A 649 -13.26 -10.05 -9.04
N PRO A 650 -12.93 -9.61 -10.26
CA PRO A 650 -13.95 -9.33 -11.25
C PRO A 650 -14.65 -10.63 -11.66
N GLU A 651 -15.92 -10.57 -11.97
CA GLU A 651 -16.70 -11.72 -12.48
C GLU A 651 -16.07 -12.34 -13.73
N THR A 652 -15.30 -11.55 -14.47
CA THR A 652 -14.57 -11.97 -15.69
C THR A 652 -13.26 -12.70 -15.40
N ALA A 653 -12.88 -12.94 -14.14
CA ALA A 653 -11.61 -13.56 -13.79
C ALA A 653 -11.42 -14.99 -14.31
N GLY A 654 -12.49 -15.65 -14.71
CA GLY A 654 -12.46 -17.01 -15.29
C GLY A 654 -12.33 -18.13 -14.25
N TYR A 655 -12.30 -17.81 -12.96
CA TYR A 655 -12.32 -18.76 -11.84
C TYR A 655 -13.02 -18.13 -10.63
N HIS A 656 -13.41 -18.98 -9.68
CA HIS A 656 -14.07 -18.56 -8.43
C HIS A 656 -13.26 -18.99 -7.20
N GLU A 657 -13.48 -18.31 -6.09
CA GLU A 657 -13.03 -18.76 -4.79
C GLU A 657 -14.22 -19.24 -3.97
N PHE A 658 -13.98 -20.23 -3.15
CA PHE A 658 -14.96 -20.64 -2.15
C PHE A 658 -14.96 -19.65 -0.97
N LEU A 659 -16.09 -18.95 -0.78
CA LEU A 659 -16.30 -18.00 0.30
C LEU A 659 -17.37 -18.52 1.26
N ALA A 660 -16.95 -19.08 2.38
CA ALA A 660 -17.86 -19.44 3.46
C ALA A 660 -18.45 -18.18 4.11
N LEU A 661 -19.70 -18.24 4.56
CA LEU A 661 -20.33 -17.16 5.33
C LEU A 661 -19.88 -17.22 6.80
N THR A 662 -19.76 -18.42 7.33
CA THR A 662 -19.42 -18.69 8.73
C THR A 662 -18.23 -19.63 8.83
N PRO A 663 -17.47 -19.61 9.94
CA PRO A 663 -16.36 -20.54 10.15
C PRO A 663 -16.76 -22.02 10.07
N ASN A 664 -18.04 -22.35 10.35
CA ASN A 664 -18.52 -23.73 10.30
C ASN A 664 -18.72 -24.27 8.88
N GLU A 665 -18.86 -23.39 7.91
CA GLU A 665 -19.00 -23.76 6.49
C GLU A 665 -17.66 -23.91 5.79
N GLU A 666 -16.56 -23.48 6.44
CA GLU A 666 -15.20 -23.61 5.89
C GLU A 666 -14.85 -25.09 5.66
N PRO A 667 -14.30 -25.46 4.48
CA PRO A 667 -14.03 -26.84 4.15
C PRO A 667 -12.93 -27.43 5.03
N LEU A 668 -13.10 -28.70 5.38
CA LEU A 668 -12.07 -29.47 6.08
C LEU A 668 -10.91 -29.81 5.14
N LEU A 669 -9.69 -29.95 5.67
CA LEU A 669 -8.51 -30.29 4.87
C LEU A 669 -8.71 -31.57 4.05
N TRP A 670 -9.31 -32.62 4.62
CA TRP A 670 -9.59 -33.86 3.90
C TRP A 670 -10.61 -33.65 2.76
N GLN A 671 -11.56 -32.73 2.92
CA GLN A 671 -12.52 -32.36 1.87
C GLN A 671 -11.83 -31.62 0.72
N CYS A 672 -10.92 -30.69 1.04
CA CYS A 672 -10.12 -30.01 0.04
C CYS A 672 -9.25 -30.99 -0.76
N ALA A 673 -8.58 -31.90 -0.05
CA ALA A 673 -7.78 -32.96 -0.67
C ALA A 673 -8.64 -33.86 -1.57
N ARG A 674 -9.85 -34.23 -1.13
CA ARG A 674 -10.77 -35.06 -1.89
C ARG A 674 -11.33 -34.33 -3.12
N ALA A 675 -11.67 -33.04 -3.01
CA ALA A 675 -12.19 -32.22 -4.10
C ALA A 675 -11.14 -32.03 -5.21
N THR A 676 -9.91 -31.67 -4.84
CA THR A 676 -8.83 -31.41 -5.82
C THR A 676 -8.44 -32.67 -6.61
N SER A 677 -8.70 -33.86 -6.09
CA SER A 677 -8.27 -35.17 -6.66
C SER A 677 -9.42 -36.03 -7.16
N ALA A 678 -10.59 -35.46 -7.40
CA ALA A 678 -11.75 -36.20 -7.90
C ALA A 678 -11.67 -36.47 -9.41
N VAL A 679 -10.67 -37.27 -9.83
CA VAL A 679 -10.40 -37.60 -11.24
C VAL A 679 -11.58 -38.34 -11.86
N PRO A 680 -12.21 -37.82 -12.96
CA PRO A 680 -13.30 -38.49 -13.65
C PRO A 680 -12.92 -39.92 -14.06
N GLY A 681 -13.84 -40.85 -13.87
CA GLY A 681 -13.62 -42.27 -14.15
C GLY A 681 -12.86 -43.05 -13.04
N LEU A 682 -11.93 -42.45 -12.33
CA LEU A 682 -11.25 -43.09 -11.20
C LEU A 682 -12.06 -42.97 -9.90
N PHE A 683 -12.57 -41.75 -9.62
CA PHE A 683 -13.32 -41.45 -8.42
C PHE A 683 -14.67 -40.79 -8.74
N ARG A 684 -15.62 -40.88 -7.85
CA ARG A 684 -16.88 -40.11 -7.93
C ARG A 684 -16.59 -38.64 -7.71
N PRO A 685 -17.40 -37.73 -8.33
CA PRO A 685 -17.41 -36.32 -7.91
C PRO A 685 -17.58 -36.22 -6.38
N PHE A 686 -16.98 -35.22 -5.79
CA PHE A 686 -17.12 -34.96 -4.37
C PHE A 686 -18.09 -33.82 -4.12
N ALA A 687 -19.22 -34.11 -3.49
CA ALA A 687 -20.20 -33.08 -3.15
C ALA A 687 -19.72 -32.27 -1.94
N LEU A 688 -19.34 -31.00 -2.18
CA LEU A 688 -18.99 -30.05 -1.13
C LEU A 688 -20.21 -29.19 -0.82
N PRO A 689 -20.64 -29.06 0.43
CA PRO A 689 -21.74 -28.17 0.79
C PRO A 689 -21.47 -26.76 0.21
N ALA A 690 -22.47 -26.12 -0.36
CA ALA A 690 -22.44 -24.81 -1.02
C ALA A 690 -21.69 -24.72 -2.37
N LEU A 691 -20.90 -25.71 -2.80
CA LEU A 691 -20.28 -25.76 -4.13
C LEU A 691 -20.94 -26.80 -5.07
N GLY A 692 -21.61 -27.80 -4.49
CA GLY A 692 -22.09 -28.93 -5.24
C GLY A 692 -21.00 -29.92 -5.61
N ASP A 693 -21.13 -30.58 -6.77
CA ASP A 693 -20.19 -31.58 -7.24
C ASP A 693 -18.87 -30.95 -7.68
N CYS A 694 -17.77 -31.44 -7.08
CA CYS A 694 -16.40 -31.06 -7.38
C CYS A 694 -15.67 -32.18 -8.12
N TRP A 695 -14.96 -31.84 -9.16
CA TRP A 695 -14.05 -32.71 -9.92
C TRP A 695 -12.61 -32.25 -9.77
N ASP A 696 -11.67 -33.09 -10.19
CA ASP A 696 -10.23 -32.77 -10.17
C ASP A 696 -9.93 -31.43 -10.82
N GLY A 697 -9.09 -30.62 -10.17
CA GLY A 697 -8.66 -29.33 -10.69
C GLY A 697 -7.90 -29.42 -12.01
N GLY A 698 -7.28 -30.56 -12.29
CA GLY A 698 -6.55 -30.84 -13.52
C GLY A 698 -7.40 -30.82 -14.79
N LEU A 699 -8.74 -30.90 -14.69
CA LEU A 699 -9.64 -30.71 -15.82
C LEU A 699 -9.51 -29.33 -16.49
N ARG A 700 -9.16 -28.30 -15.74
CA ARG A 700 -9.05 -26.91 -16.23
C ARG A 700 -7.69 -26.30 -16.00
N HIS A 701 -7.10 -26.52 -14.83
CA HIS A 701 -5.85 -25.89 -14.42
C HIS A 701 -4.93 -26.92 -13.76
N ASN A 702 -4.37 -27.82 -14.57
CA ASN A 702 -3.41 -28.82 -14.09
C ASN A 702 -2.11 -28.17 -13.62
N MET A 703 -1.65 -27.13 -14.31
CA MET A 703 -0.53 -26.29 -13.93
C MET A 703 -1.08 -24.97 -13.30
N PRO A 704 -1.03 -24.81 -11.97
CA PRO A 704 -1.71 -23.70 -11.32
C PRO A 704 -0.95 -22.37 -11.35
N ALA A 705 0.15 -22.23 -12.09
CA ALA A 705 0.93 -20.99 -12.16
C ALA A 705 0.16 -19.81 -12.78
N GLU A 706 -0.70 -20.09 -13.77
CA GLU A 706 -1.57 -19.07 -14.38
C GLU A 706 -2.59 -18.54 -13.37
N LEU A 707 -3.27 -19.45 -12.65
CA LEU A 707 -4.20 -19.07 -11.58
C LEU A 707 -3.51 -18.28 -10.45
N PHE A 708 -2.29 -18.68 -10.09
CA PHE A 708 -1.50 -17.95 -9.11
C PHE A 708 -1.20 -16.51 -9.59
N GLN A 709 -0.85 -16.31 -10.87
CA GLN A 709 -0.57 -14.99 -11.40
C GLN A 709 -1.81 -14.08 -11.36
N LEU A 710 -2.97 -14.60 -11.73
CA LEU A 710 -4.24 -13.89 -11.62
C LEU A 710 -4.58 -13.57 -10.17
N GLU A 711 -4.38 -14.52 -9.27
CA GLU A 711 -4.69 -14.39 -7.84
C GLU A 711 -3.76 -13.42 -7.11
N LEU A 712 -2.51 -13.29 -7.54
CA LEU A 712 -1.51 -12.43 -6.89
C LEU A 712 -1.98 -10.98 -6.71
N GLN A 713 -2.79 -10.48 -7.65
CA GLN A 713 -3.34 -9.11 -7.61
C GLN A 713 -4.39 -8.93 -6.50
N HIS A 714 -4.97 -10.05 -6.00
CA HIS A 714 -6.05 -10.05 -5.01
C HIS A 714 -5.59 -10.43 -3.60
N LEU A 715 -4.37 -10.97 -3.44
CA LEU A 715 -3.85 -11.46 -2.16
C LEU A 715 -3.54 -10.36 -1.15
N TRP A 716 -3.08 -9.20 -1.61
CA TRP A 716 -2.74 -8.05 -0.76
C TRP A 716 -3.24 -6.74 -1.36
N PRO A 717 -3.78 -5.81 -0.53
CA PRO A 717 -4.29 -4.52 -1.03
C PRO A 717 -3.23 -3.67 -1.73
N TRP A 718 -1.96 -3.84 -1.35
CA TRP A 718 -0.85 -3.05 -1.89
C TRP A 718 -0.15 -3.71 -3.09
N GLN A 719 -0.62 -4.86 -3.57
CA GLN A 719 -0.12 -5.55 -4.76
C GLN A 719 1.42 -5.65 -4.79
N PRO A 720 2.03 -6.50 -3.94
CA PRO A 720 3.48 -6.66 -3.91
C PRO A 720 4.00 -7.23 -5.23
N PRO A 721 5.25 -6.89 -5.64
CA PRO A 721 5.83 -7.47 -6.85
C PRO A 721 6.11 -8.97 -6.65
N LEU A 722 6.09 -9.72 -7.74
CA LEU A 722 6.57 -11.10 -7.77
C LEU A 722 8.10 -11.11 -7.75
N GLY A 723 8.69 -11.73 -6.73
CA GLY A 723 10.14 -11.88 -6.62
C GLY A 723 10.66 -13.20 -7.14
N CYS A 724 9.92 -14.28 -6.91
CA CYS A 724 10.25 -15.61 -7.38
C CYS A 724 8.99 -16.47 -7.48
N LEU A 725 8.80 -17.11 -8.63
CA LEU A 725 7.84 -18.19 -8.84
C LEU A 725 8.61 -19.48 -9.20
N LEU A 726 8.46 -20.49 -8.34
CA LEU A 726 8.99 -21.81 -8.59
C LEU A 726 7.84 -22.75 -8.98
N SER A 727 7.79 -23.17 -10.22
CA SER A 727 6.80 -24.12 -10.74
C SER A 727 7.41 -25.50 -10.83
N ILE A 728 6.78 -26.49 -10.18
CA ILE A 728 7.25 -27.87 -10.11
C ILE A 728 6.34 -28.75 -10.93
N GLY A 729 6.94 -29.40 -11.93
CA GLY A 729 6.23 -30.35 -12.78
C GLY A 729 6.20 -31.77 -12.24
N THR A 730 5.48 -32.64 -12.94
CA THR A 730 5.31 -34.07 -12.65
C THR A 730 5.99 -34.96 -13.66
N GLY A 731 6.91 -34.41 -14.43
CA GLY A 731 7.64 -35.12 -15.50
C GLY A 731 7.07 -34.84 -16.91
N VAL A 732 7.94 -34.60 -17.86
CA VAL A 732 7.66 -34.32 -19.28
C VAL A 732 8.15 -35.47 -20.12
N ARG A 733 7.49 -35.76 -21.23
CA ARG A 733 7.90 -36.76 -22.20
C ARG A 733 8.77 -36.22 -23.33
N ASP A 734 9.63 -37.05 -23.82
CA ASP A 734 10.34 -36.80 -25.07
C ASP A 734 9.39 -37.06 -26.26
N ARG A 735 9.03 -36.02 -27.00
CA ARG A 735 8.13 -36.09 -28.17
C ARG A 735 8.72 -36.96 -29.30
N VAL A 736 10.01 -37.09 -29.40
CA VAL A 736 10.68 -37.95 -30.40
C VAL A 736 10.36 -39.46 -30.21
N HIS A 737 10.11 -39.88 -28.96
CA HIS A 737 9.67 -41.26 -28.68
C HIS A 737 8.15 -41.47 -28.97
N LEU A 738 7.33 -40.47 -28.92
CA LEU A 738 5.90 -40.56 -29.23
C LEU A 738 5.64 -40.91 -30.70
N GLU A 739 6.38 -40.28 -31.61
CA GLU A 739 6.26 -40.54 -33.04
C GLU A 739 6.74 -41.96 -33.41
N ARG A 740 7.75 -42.52 -32.72
CA ARG A 740 8.23 -43.91 -32.90
C ARG A 740 7.29 -44.95 -32.28
N SER A 741 6.62 -44.64 -31.14
CA SER A 741 5.70 -45.57 -30.50
C SER A 741 4.32 -45.61 -31.18
N ALA A 742 3.92 -44.58 -31.91
CA ALA A 742 2.69 -44.59 -32.72
C ALA A 742 2.81 -45.46 -33.98
N ALA A 743 4.03 -45.79 -34.40
CA ALA A 743 4.31 -46.63 -35.55
C ALA A 743 4.29 -48.14 -35.25
N THR A 744 4.14 -48.58 -34.00
CA THR A 744 4.08 -50.02 -33.65
C THR A 744 2.65 -50.45 -33.41
N PRO A 745 2.08 -51.44 -34.13
CA PRO A 745 0.71 -51.93 -33.88
C PRO A 745 0.61 -52.58 -32.50
N PRO A 746 -0.50 -52.38 -31.78
CA PRO A 746 -0.66 -52.96 -30.43
C PRO A 746 -0.67 -54.46 -30.46
N SER A 747 0.18 -55.10 -29.65
CA SER A 747 0.15 -56.55 -29.43
C SER A 747 -1.18 -56.94 -28.76
N SER A 748 -1.80 -58.00 -29.29
CA SER A 748 -3.20 -58.43 -29.12
C SER A 748 -3.55 -59.06 -27.76
N THR A 749 -2.94 -58.69 -26.63
CA THR A 749 -3.19 -59.37 -25.35
C THR A 749 -3.69 -58.52 -24.20
N ALA A 750 -4.16 -57.29 -24.42
CA ALA A 750 -4.69 -56.44 -23.35
C ALA A 750 -6.15 -56.01 -23.62
N THR A 751 -7.11 -56.87 -23.36
CA THR A 751 -8.55 -56.64 -23.65
C THR A 751 -9.30 -55.81 -22.57
N HIS A 752 -8.66 -55.40 -21.49
CA HIS A 752 -9.35 -54.75 -20.34
C HIS A 752 -9.19 -53.25 -20.23
N GLU A 753 -8.22 -52.65 -20.90
CA GLU A 753 -7.95 -51.20 -20.74
C GLU A 753 -8.64 -50.30 -21.83
N HIS A 754 -9.28 -50.96 -22.82
CA HIS A 754 -9.70 -50.22 -24.04
C HIS A 754 -10.88 -49.26 -23.85
N PHE A 755 -11.76 -49.41 -22.86
CA PHE A 755 -12.96 -48.56 -22.74
C PHE A 755 -12.71 -47.26 -21.98
N LEU A 756 -11.92 -47.25 -20.92
CA LEU A 756 -11.60 -46.04 -20.14
C LEU A 756 -10.38 -45.31 -20.70
N ARG A 757 -9.59 -45.95 -21.52
CA ARG A 757 -8.38 -45.43 -22.10
C ARG A 757 -8.57 -44.14 -22.88
N PRO A 758 -9.62 -43.96 -23.72
CA PRO A 758 -9.88 -42.69 -24.41
C PRO A 758 -10.24 -41.51 -23.45
N VAL A 759 -11.02 -41.79 -22.39
CA VAL A 759 -11.42 -40.78 -21.43
C VAL A 759 -10.21 -40.37 -20.58
N LEU A 760 -9.45 -41.35 -20.12
CA LEU A 760 -8.22 -41.11 -19.34
C LEU A 760 -7.12 -40.47 -20.21
N SER A 761 -6.99 -40.84 -21.49
CA SER A 761 -6.03 -40.20 -22.38
C SER A 761 -6.42 -38.75 -22.68
N SER A 762 -7.69 -38.48 -22.98
CA SER A 762 -8.15 -37.08 -23.13
C SER A 762 -7.94 -36.26 -21.86
N PHE A 763 -8.14 -36.83 -20.68
CA PHE A 763 -7.85 -36.18 -19.42
C PHE A 763 -6.34 -35.97 -19.25
N MET A 764 -5.51 -36.98 -19.60
CA MET A 764 -4.06 -36.85 -19.54
C MET A 764 -3.50 -35.85 -20.53
N ASP A 765 -4.08 -35.76 -21.74
CA ASP A 765 -3.72 -34.74 -22.73
C ASP A 765 -4.05 -33.31 -22.23
N SER A 766 -5.15 -33.16 -21.46
CA SER A 766 -5.46 -31.88 -20.80
C SER A 766 -4.47 -31.54 -19.66
N MET A 767 -3.71 -32.53 -19.18
CA MET A 767 -2.73 -32.39 -18.10
C MET A 767 -1.30 -32.11 -18.59
N ASP A 768 -1.09 -31.74 -19.86
CA ASP A 768 0.23 -31.38 -20.37
C ASP A 768 0.76 -30.08 -19.72
N GLY A 769 1.48 -30.25 -18.61
CA GLY A 769 2.07 -29.15 -17.85
C GLY A 769 3.13 -28.36 -18.66
N ALA A 770 3.81 -29.02 -19.62
CA ALA A 770 4.83 -28.35 -20.45
C ALA A 770 4.17 -27.39 -21.45
N ALA A 771 3.12 -27.84 -22.13
CA ALA A 771 2.36 -26.99 -23.04
C ALA A 771 1.66 -25.82 -22.28
N ALA A 772 1.12 -26.09 -21.10
CA ALA A 772 0.54 -25.05 -20.22
C ALA A 772 1.60 -24.03 -19.80
N TRP A 773 2.82 -24.47 -19.41
CA TRP A 773 3.93 -23.60 -19.07
C TRP A 773 4.36 -22.71 -20.24
N LEU A 774 4.44 -23.24 -21.46
CA LEU A 774 4.78 -22.45 -22.65
C LEU A 774 3.72 -21.36 -22.94
N ARG A 775 2.42 -21.68 -22.76
CA ARG A 775 1.35 -20.67 -22.89
C ARG A 775 1.52 -19.57 -21.84
N PHE A 776 1.66 -19.96 -20.57
CA PHE A 776 1.92 -19.03 -19.47
C PHE A 776 3.13 -18.13 -19.76
N TRP A 777 4.26 -18.73 -20.17
CA TRP A 777 5.51 -18.02 -20.47
C TRP A 777 5.35 -16.99 -21.59
N ASN A 778 4.62 -17.35 -22.65
CA ASN A 778 4.40 -16.46 -23.79
C ASN A 778 3.45 -15.30 -23.47
N GLN A 779 2.51 -15.49 -22.55
CA GLN A 779 1.54 -14.49 -22.14
C GLN A 779 2.04 -13.59 -21.00
N ALA A 780 2.98 -14.08 -20.19
CA ALA A 780 3.50 -13.37 -19.05
C ALA A 780 4.34 -12.15 -19.46
N ASP A 781 4.25 -11.08 -18.67
CA ASP A 781 5.11 -9.90 -18.78
C ASP A 781 6.59 -10.25 -18.53
N SER A 782 7.51 -9.42 -19.01
CA SER A 782 8.96 -9.63 -18.81
C SER A 782 9.33 -9.78 -17.33
N SER A 783 8.73 -8.98 -16.45
CA SER A 783 8.99 -9.04 -15.00
C SER A 783 8.55 -10.37 -14.38
N VAL A 784 7.44 -10.94 -14.82
CA VAL A 784 6.92 -12.24 -14.37
C VAL A 784 7.79 -13.36 -14.94
N ARG A 785 8.17 -13.29 -16.22
CA ARG A 785 9.09 -14.25 -16.84
C ARG A 785 10.43 -14.30 -16.09
N ASP A 786 11.04 -13.14 -15.85
CA ASP A 786 12.34 -13.06 -15.17
C ASP A 786 12.29 -13.59 -13.72
N ALA A 787 11.13 -13.50 -13.07
CA ALA A 787 10.90 -14.03 -11.73
C ALA A 787 10.55 -15.52 -11.70
N SER A 788 10.18 -16.13 -12.83
CA SER A 788 9.61 -17.48 -12.90
C SER A 788 10.66 -18.53 -13.30
N THR A 789 10.60 -19.69 -12.68
CA THR A 789 11.44 -20.85 -13.03
C THR A 789 10.60 -22.11 -12.98
N ARG A 790 10.69 -22.92 -14.02
CA ARG A 790 10.10 -24.27 -14.08
C ARG A 790 11.16 -25.31 -13.79
N LEU A 791 10.90 -26.21 -12.86
CA LEU A 791 11.68 -27.41 -12.62
C LEU A 791 10.83 -28.63 -12.98
N ASP A 792 11.33 -29.40 -13.91
CA ASP A 792 10.70 -30.62 -14.40
C ASP A 792 11.77 -31.64 -14.84
N VAL A 793 11.40 -32.88 -15.04
CA VAL A 793 12.31 -33.96 -15.49
C VAL A 793 11.78 -34.63 -16.75
N LEU A 794 12.70 -35.05 -17.61
CA LEU A 794 12.36 -35.77 -18.82
C LEU A 794 12.20 -37.25 -18.47
N LEU A 795 10.98 -37.78 -18.58
CA LEU A 795 10.67 -39.18 -18.30
C LEU A 795 10.92 -40.04 -19.53
N THR A 796 11.58 -41.20 -19.34
CA THR A 796 11.84 -42.21 -20.36
C THR A 796 10.78 -43.30 -20.28
N GLY A 797 10.41 -43.88 -21.43
CA GLY A 797 9.45 -44.98 -21.53
C GLY A 797 7.98 -44.53 -21.72
N PRO A 798 7.01 -45.47 -21.66
CA PRO A 798 5.59 -45.15 -21.81
C PRO A 798 5.06 -44.28 -20.64
N GLU A 799 4.09 -43.45 -20.91
CA GLU A 799 3.52 -42.59 -19.87
C GLU A 799 2.82 -43.43 -18.80
N PRO A 800 3.21 -43.22 -17.51
CA PRO A 800 2.56 -43.96 -16.45
C PRO A 800 1.08 -43.47 -16.30
N LEU A 801 0.18 -44.44 -16.20
CA LEU A 801 -1.19 -44.12 -15.84
C LEU A 801 -1.22 -43.50 -14.44
N LEU A 802 -2.20 -42.60 -14.18
CA LEU A 802 -2.33 -41.85 -12.92
C LEU A 802 -2.43 -42.74 -11.65
N ASN A 803 -2.78 -44.02 -11.84
CA ASN A 803 -2.97 -45.04 -10.79
C ASN A 803 -1.92 -46.12 -10.77
N ALA A 804 -0.86 -46.05 -11.59
CA ALA A 804 0.19 -47.06 -11.71
C ALA A 804 1.19 -47.00 -10.53
N ALA A 805 0.72 -47.18 -9.31
CA ALA A 805 1.53 -47.02 -8.08
C ALA A 805 2.82 -47.87 -8.07
N HIS A 806 2.86 -48.99 -8.77
CA HIS A 806 4.05 -49.88 -8.91
C HIS A 806 5.22 -49.25 -9.67
N LEU A 807 5.00 -48.13 -10.38
CA LEU A 807 6.03 -47.41 -11.14
C LEU A 807 6.66 -46.26 -10.32
N MET A 808 6.20 -45.97 -9.10
CA MET A 808 6.73 -44.87 -8.30
C MET A 808 8.25 -44.96 -8.06
N ASP A 809 8.76 -46.14 -7.73
CA ASP A 809 10.21 -46.34 -7.50
C ASP A 809 11.04 -46.10 -8.77
N ASP A 810 10.50 -46.38 -9.94
CA ASP A 810 11.17 -46.08 -11.19
C ASP A 810 11.20 -44.57 -11.47
N LEU A 811 10.10 -43.88 -11.25
CA LEU A 811 10.01 -42.44 -11.39
C LEU A 811 10.99 -41.72 -10.44
N ILE A 812 11.13 -42.23 -9.20
CA ILE A 812 12.10 -41.69 -8.21
C ILE A 812 13.53 -41.86 -8.77
N ARG A 813 13.87 -43.05 -9.26
CA ARG A 813 15.21 -43.32 -9.83
C ARG A 813 15.53 -42.42 -11.03
N GLN A 814 14.57 -42.24 -11.95
CA GLN A 814 14.73 -41.35 -13.10
C GLN A 814 14.94 -39.88 -12.65
N THR A 815 14.16 -39.41 -11.68
CA THR A 815 14.28 -38.07 -11.14
C THR A 815 15.62 -37.82 -10.44
N ILE A 816 16.09 -38.79 -9.62
CA ILE A 816 17.38 -38.70 -8.95
C ILE A 816 18.52 -38.67 -9.98
N LYS A 817 18.45 -39.51 -11.04
CA LYS A 817 19.47 -39.60 -12.08
C LYS A 817 19.63 -38.25 -12.82
N GLN A 818 18.55 -37.57 -13.12
CA GLN A 818 18.61 -36.28 -13.79
C GLN A 818 18.96 -35.13 -12.84
N GLY A 819 18.44 -35.19 -11.58
CA GLY A 819 18.59 -34.11 -10.60
C GLY A 819 17.88 -32.82 -11.01
N VAL A 820 18.17 -31.74 -10.31
CA VAL A 820 17.64 -30.41 -10.60
C VAL A 820 18.63 -29.48 -11.30
N GLY A 821 19.86 -29.96 -11.54
CA GLY A 821 20.93 -29.21 -12.20
C GLY A 821 21.24 -27.84 -11.59
N ASP A 822 21.92 -27.00 -12.35
CA ASP A 822 22.24 -25.62 -11.96
C ASP A 822 20.99 -24.74 -11.81
N CYS A 823 19.95 -25.04 -12.58
CA CYS A 823 18.69 -24.32 -12.53
C CYS A 823 18.05 -24.38 -11.12
N GLY A 824 18.06 -25.57 -10.49
CA GLY A 824 17.57 -25.75 -9.11
C GLY A 824 18.40 -24.96 -8.10
N ARG A 825 19.74 -25.00 -8.21
CA ARG A 825 20.65 -24.24 -7.36
C ARG A 825 20.42 -22.72 -7.51
N GLN A 826 20.34 -22.22 -8.74
CA GLN A 826 20.09 -20.81 -9.02
C GLN A 826 18.72 -20.35 -8.48
N SER A 827 17.70 -21.19 -8.60
CA SER A 827 16.36 -20.91 -8.05
C SER A 827 16.39 -20.77 -6.53
N LEU A 828 17.16 -21.62 -5.82
CA LEU A 828 17.33 -21.50 -4.37
C LEU A 828 18.09 -20.23 -3.97
N ILE A 829 19.15 -19.86 -4.71
CA ILE A 829 19.86 -18.59 -4.46
C ILE A 829 18.92 -17.41 -4.69
N ARG A 830 18.06 -17.46 -5.71
CA ARG A 830 17.03 -16.45 -5.97
C ARG A 830 16.03 -16.37 -4.80
N LEU A 831 15.50 -17.49 -4.34
CA LEU A 831 14.59 -17.54 -3.17
C LEU A 831 15.22 -16.93 -1.92
N LEU A 832 16.49 -17.24 -1.65
CA LEU A 832 17.22 -16.64 -0.54
C LEU A 832 17.44 -15.14 -0.74
N ALA A 833 17.83 -14.70 -1.94
CA ALA A 833 17.97 -13.27 -2.24
C ALA A 833 16.64 -12.53 -2.07
N GLN A 834 15.53 -13.14 -2.51
CA GLN A 834 14.17 -12.59 -2.31
C GLN A 834 13.68 -12.66 -0.85
N SER A 835 14.40 -13.36 0.03
CA SER A 835 14.16 -13.27 1.47
C SER A 835 14.70 -11.98 2.09
N LEU A 836 15.60 -11.30 1.39
CA LEU A 836 16.07 -9.97 1.76
C LEU A 836 15.10 -8.91 1.21
N PHE A 837 15.00 -7.80 1.94
CA PHE A 837 14.24 -6.62 1.53
C PHE A 837 14.94 -5.35 2.02
N PHE A 838 14.61 -4.22 1.44
CA PHE A 838 15.22 -2.94 1.78
C PHE A 838 14.18 -1.99 2.39
N GLU A 839 14.57 -1.29 3.44
CA GLU A 839 13.78 -0.22 4.03
C GLU A 839 14.60 1.07 4.10
N LEU A 840 14.00 2.18 3.66
CA LEU A 840 14.54 3.51 3.90
C LEU A 840 14.45 3.84 5.39
N ALA A 841 15.49 4.42 5.94
CA ALA A 841 15.50 4.90 7.34
C ALA A 841 14.79 6.26 7.50
N SER A 842 14.75 7.04 6.42
CA SER A 842 14.08 8.34 6.33
C SER A 842 13.76 8.66 4.87
N ALA A 843 12.95 9.67 4.63
CA ALA A 843 12.80 10.23 3.28
C ALA A 843 14.19 10.65 2.73
N PRO A 844 14.45 10.50 1.42
CA PRO A 844 15.70 10.93 0.80
C PRO A 844 15.97 12.43 1.04
N HIS A 845 17.23 12.77 1.26
CA HIS A 845 17.67 14.14 1.46
C HIS A 845 18.29 14.66 0.17
N ALA A 846 17.83 15.81 -0.32
CA ALA A 846 18.45 16.49 -1.46
C ALA A 846 19.87 16.94 -1.10
N GLU A 847 20.82 16.76 -2.03
CA GLU A 847 22.21 17.23 -1.97
C GLU A 847 22.53 18.07 -3.22
N ASN A 848 23.51 18.95 -3.09
CA ASN A 848 23.99 19.77 -4.21
C ASN A 848 22.86 20.54 -4.91
N ASP A 849 22.04 21.27 -4.15
CA ASP A 849 20.93 22.09 -4.66
C ASP A 849 19.89 21.30 -5.48
N GLY A 850 19.63 20.03 -5.10
CA GLY A 850 18.64 19.20 -5.78
C GLY A 850 19.20 18.36 -6.94
N ALA A 851 20.50 18.45 -7.25
CA ALA A 851 21.12 17.66 -8.32
C ALA A 851 21.23 16.16 -7.99
N SER A 852 21.09 15.78 -6.73
CA SER A 852 21.10 14.38 -6.28
C SER A 852 20.39 14.21 -4.96
N TYR A 853 19.92 12.98 -4.68
CA TYR A 853 19.24 12.62 -3.45
C TYR A 853 20.04 11.58 -2.70
N ARG A 854 20.32 11.83 -1.41
CA ARG A 854 20.95 10.88 -0.52
C ARG A 854 19.89 9.97 0.10
N CYS A 855 19.99 8.69 -0.20
CA CYS A 855 19.18 7.63 0.37
C CYS A 855 19.96 6.90 1.46
N THR A 856 19.35 6.72 2.62
CA THR A 856 19.90 5.92 3.73
C THR A 856 18.85 4.90 4.15
N GLY A 857 19.28 3.66 4.35
CA GLY A 857 18.37 2.59 4.73
C GLY A 857 19.10 1.37 5.26
N SER A 858 18.38 0.26 5.36
CA SER A 858 18.93 -1.02 5.77
C SER A 858 18.39 -2.16 4.93
N ILE A 859 19.27 -3.13 4.60
CA ILE A 859 18.88 -4.42 4.05
C ILE A 859 18.58 -5.33 5.25
N ARG A 860 17.41 -5.96 5.23
CA ARG A 860 16.90 -6.86 6.26
C ARG A 860 16.58 -8.22 5.68
N CYS A 861 16.38 -9.22 6.53
CA CYS A 861 16.05 -10.59 6.12
C CYS A 861 14.81 -11.09 6.87
N ARG A 862 13.88 -11.71 6.14
CA ARG A 862 12.67 -12.36 6.69
C ARG A 862 12.95 -13.71 7.33
N VAL A 863 14.06 -14.33 6.95
CA VAL A 863 14.54 -15.59 7.51
C VAL A 863 15.54 -15.30 8.63
N PRO A 864 15.64 -16.11 9.68
CA PRO A 864 16.69 -15.95 10.69
C PRO A 864 18.08 -15.83 10.07
N ALA A 865 18.88 -14.88 10.57
CA ALA A 865 20.14 -14.50 9.93
C ALA A 865 21.12 -15.67 9.76
N GLU A 866 21.25 -16.52 10.77
CA GLU A 866 22.12 -17.71 10.73
C GLU A 866 21.63 -18.73 9.69
N THR A 867 20.33 -18.98 9.64
CA THR A 867 19.68 -19.86 8.66
C THR A 867 19.96 -19.37 7.24
N PHE A 868 19.73 -18.07 6.97
CA PHE A 868 19.97 -17.44 5.68
C PHE A 868 21.43 -17.57 5.23
N LEU A 869 22.37 -17.16 6.10
CA LEU A 869 23.81 -17.20 5.79
C LEU A 869 24.32 -18.64 5.63
N GLY A 870 23.84 -19.56 6.47
CA GLY A 870 24.19 -20.99 6.40
C GLY A 870 23.74 -21.63 5.09
N ALA A 871 22.49 -21.42 4.67
CA ALA A 871 21.96 -21.92 3.42
C ALA A 871 22.68 -21.30 2.21
N LEU A 872 22.91 -19.98 2.22
CA LEU A 872 23.60 -19.29 1.15
C LEU A 872 25.05 -19.77 0.96
N ARG A 873 25.77 -20.10 2.07
CA ARG A 873 27.10 -20.70 2.01
C ARG A 873 27.10 -22.12 1.44
N ARG A 874 26.10 -22.93 1.78
CA ARG A 874 25.97 -24.29 1.22
C ARG A 874 25.77 -24.26 -0.29
N LEU A 875 24.97 -23.34 -0.79
CA LEU A 875 24.72 -23.20 -2.23
C LEU A 875 25.92 -22.60 -2.97
N ASP A 876 26.60 -21.67 -2.37
CA ASP A 876 27.77 -21.01 -2.90
C ASP A 876 28.68 -20.54 -1.75
N ASN A 877 29.94 -21.03 -1.72
CA ASN A 877 30.91 -20.67 -0.70
C ASN A 877 31.81 -19.50 -1.11
N SER A 878 31.58 -18.89 -2.26
CA SER A 878 32.35 -17.76 -2.74
C SER A 878 32.04 -16.46 -1.98
N ARG A 879 32.90 -15.44 -2.16
CA ARG A 879 32.65 -14.10 -1.62
C ARG A 879 31.45 -13.46 -2.31
N LYS A 880 30.58 -12.86 -1.53
CA LYS A 880 29.37 -12.19 -1.98
C LYS A 880 29.35 -10.74 -1.52
N GLU A 881 28.88 -9.85 -2.40
CA GLU A 881 28.77 -8.42 -2.08
C GLU A 881 27.46 -7.83 -2.59
N TYR A 882 27.05 -6.72 -1.96
CA TYR A 882 25.90 -5.97 -2.43
C TYR A 882 26.29 -5.00 -3.53
N VAL A 883 25.47 -4.97 -4.58
CA VAL A 883 25.66 -4.14 -5.77
C VAL A 883 24.39 -3.33 -6.03
N LEU A 884 24.51 -2.01 -6.20
CA LEU A 884 23.44 -1.12 -6.57
C LEU A 884 23.61 -0.70 -8.03
N SER A 885 22.64 -1.04 -8.88
CA SER A 885 22.62 -0.70 -10.31
C SER A 885 23.98 -0.96 -10.98
N GLY A 886 24.62 -2.09 -10.64
CA GLY A 886 25.92 -2.51 -11.20
C GLY A 886 27.15 -2.05 -10.43
N ARG A 887 27.04 -1.09 -9.49
CA ARG A 887 28.16 -0.57 -8.69
C ARG A 887 28.24 -1.22 -7.30
N PRO A 888 29.42 -1.70 -6.84
CA PRO A 888 29.58 -2.26 -5.52
C PRO A 888 29.27 -1.22 -4.43
N LEU A 889 28.53 -1.64 -3.41
CA LEU A 889 28.26 -0.81 -2.21
C LEU A 889 29.39 -0.88 -1.16
N GLY A 890 30.43 -1.70 -1.40
CA GLY A 890 31.52 -1.92 -0.45
C GLY A 890 31.08 -2.66 0.83
N VAL A 891 29.97 -3.38 0.76
CA VAL A 891 29.43 -4.18 1.86
C VAL A 891 29.32 -5.63 1.44
N SER A 892 29.93 -6.54 2.21
CA SER A 892 29.89 -7.99 1.95
C SER A 892 28.76 -8.66 2.73
N VAL A 893 28.28 -9.78 2.19
CA VAL A 893 27.29 -10.64 2.87
C VAL A 893 28.05 -11.58 3.81
N THR A 894 28.15 -11.19 5.09
CA THR A 894 28.94 -11.89 6.09
C THR A 894 28.23 -12.01 7.43
N GLU A 895 28.76 -12.78 8.38
CA GLU A 895 28.25 -12.88 9.75
C GLU A 895 28.32 -11.56 10.51
N GLY A 896 29.27 -10.68 10.18
CA GLY A 896 29.36 -9.33 10.75
C GLY A 896 28.12 -8.46 10.50
N THR A 897 27.19 -8.89 9.61
CA THR A 897 25.91 -8.23 9.36
C THR A 897 24.84 -8.56 10.41
N ILE A 898 25.04 -9.59 11.22
CA ILE A 898 24.12 -9.97 12.29
C ILE A 898 24.25 -8.98 13.46
N CYS A 899 23.13 -8.53 13.96
CA CYS A 899 23.13 -7.67 15.14
C CYS A 899 23.41 -8.50 16.40
N PRO A 900 24.45 -8.20 17.19
CA PRO A 900 24.80 -9.00 18.36
C PRO A 900 23.75 -8.94 19.49
N ARG A 901 22.85 -7.94 19.48
CA ARG A 901 21.83 -7.77 20.52
C ARG A 901 20.51 -8.45 20.16
N CYS A 902 20.00 -8.25 18.94
CA CYS A 902 18.70 -8.77 18.54
C CYS A 902 18.79 -9.98 17.60
N ASN A 903 19.97 -10.39 17.18
CA ASN A 903 20.26 -11.50 16.26
C ASN A 903 19.59 -11.35 14.86
N ARG A 904 19.10 -10.15 14.49
CA ARG A 904 18.52 -9.87 13.18
C ARG A 904 19.61 -9.55 12.16
N TYR A 905 19.32 -9.88 10.91
CA TYR A 905 20.11 -9.43 9.77
C TYR A 905 19.83 -7.96 9.50
N CYS A 906 20.81 -7.11 9.62
CA CYS A 906 20.67 -5.66 9.43
C CYS A 906 21.95 -5.07 8.84
N VAL A 907 21.88 -4.73 7.55
CA VAL A 907 22.98 -4.12 6.79
C VAL A 907 22.65 -2.67 6.46
N PRO A 908 23.21 -1.71 7.17
CA PRO A 908 23.02 -0.29 6.84
C PRO A 908 23.68 0.03 5.50
N VAL A 909 22.94 0.67 4.62
CA VAL A 909 23.43 1.12 3.29
C VAL A 909 23.12 2.60 3.07
N ARG A 910 24.01 3.25 2.31
CA ARG A 910 23.88 4.65 1.89
C ARG A 910 24.29 4.78 0.45
N PHE A 911 23.48 5.47 -0.35
CA PHE A 911 23.74 5.69 -1.76
C PHE A 911 23.12 7.01 -2.24
N LEU A 912 23.54 7.44 -3.42
CA LEU A 912 23.03 8.64 -4.10
C LEU A 912 22.28 8.23 -5.36
N VAL A 913 21.19 8.94 -5.64
CA VAL A 913 20.42 8.83 -6.89
C VAL A 913 20.25 10.22 -7.48
N SER A 914 20.12 10.32 -8.80
CA SER A 914 19.90 11.61 -9.49
C SER A 914 18.48 12.11 -9.30
N SER A 915 17.51 11.21 -9.27
CA SER A 915 16.10 11.47 -9.00
C SER A 915 15.50 10.39 -8.10
N VAL A 916 14.49 10.73 -7.32
CA VAL A 916 13.70 9.74 -6.56
C VAL A 916 12.88 8.82 -7.48
N ASP A 917 12.71 9.20 -8.74
CA ASP A 917 12.02 8.45 -9.78
C ASP A 917 12.96 7.51 -10.55
N ASP A 918 14.29 7.61 -10.32
CA ASP A 918 15.24 6.70 -10.93
C ASP A 918 15.00 5.26 -10.47
N LYS A 919 14.82 4.36 -11.44
CA LYS A 919 14.68 2.93 -11.19
C LYS A 919 16.02 2.36 -10.77
N ILE A 920 16.10 1.87 -9.55
CA ILE A 920 17.31 1.27 -8.98
C ILE A 920 17.15 -0.24 -8.82
N THR A 921 18.29 -0.95 -8.81
CA THR A 921 18.35 -2.39 -8.57
C THR A 921 19.39 -2.69 -7.52
N LEU A 922 18.98 -3.27 -6.41
CA LEU A 922 19.88 -3.76 -5.37
C LEU A 922 19.96 -5.29 -5.46
N SER A 923 21.18 -5.82 -5.57
CA SER A 923 21.42 -7.24 -5.85
C SER A 923 22.56 -7.79 -4.99
N ILE A 924 22.57 -9.11 -4.78
CA ILE A 924 23.74 -9.87 -4.34
C ILE A 924 24.49 -10.28 -5.61
N ARG A 925 25.80 -10.01 -5.67
CA ARG A 925 26.72 -10.49 -6.70
C ARG A 925 27.58 -11.61 -6.14
N LEU A 926 27.63 -12.73 -6.85
CA LEU A 926 28.51 -13.85 -6.57
C LEU A 926 29.88 -13.62 -7.24
N ALA A 927 30.87 -14.49 -6.91
CA ALA A 927 32.20 -14.37 -7.47
C ALA A 927 32.29 -14.66 -8.98
N ASP A 928 31.36 -15.47 -9.52
CA ASP A 928 31.22 -15.76 -10.96
C ASP A 928 30.58 -14.59 -11.74
N GLY A 929 30.23 -13.51 -11.05
CA GLY A 929 29.59 -12.32 -11.64
C GLY A 929 28.06 -12.39 -11.73
N GLN A 930 27.43 -13.53 -11.43
CA GLN A 930 25.97 -13.65 -11.40
C GLN A 930 25.37 -12.72 -10.33
N ARG A 931 24.21 -12.13 -10.67
CA ARG A 931 23.51 -11.17 -9.81
C ARG A 931 22.10 -11.63 -9.53
N TYR A 932 21.70 -11.54 -8.27
CA TYR A 932 20.36 -11.89 -7.81
C TYR A 932 19.76 -10.68 -7.08
N SER A 933 18.72 -10.09 -7.66
CA SER A 933 18.01 -8.96 -7.03
C SER A 933 17.40 -9.35 -5.70
N ILE A 934 17.47 -8.47 -4.71
CA ILE A 934 16.74 -8.67 -3.45
C ILE A 934 15.27 -8.25 -3.61
N GLY A 935 14.42 -8.65 -2.66
CA GLY A 935 12.99 -8.38 -2.69
C GLY A 935 12.66 -6.89 -2.81
N GLY A 936 11.65 -6.55 -3.63
CA GLY A 936 11.22 -5.19 -3.89
C GLY A 936 12.01 -4.45 -4.98
N PHE A 937 12.94 -5.09 -5.67
CA PHE A 937 13.69 -4.48 -6.77
C PHE A 937 13.46 -5.24 -8.10
N PRO A 938 13.53 -4.52 -9.25
CA PRO A 938 13.86 -3.11 -9.44
C PRO A 938 12.65 -2.18 -9.28
N HIS A 939 12.78 -1.12 -8.48
CA HIS A 939 11.76 -0.06 -8.34
C HIS A 939 12.43 1.31 -8.14
N PRO A 940 11.72 2.44 -8.43
CA PRO A 940 12.20 3.77 -8.09
C PRO A 940 12.19 3.99 -6.56
N VAL A 941 13.03 4.91 -6.09
CA VAL A 941 13.10 5.25 -4.65
C VAL A 941 11.74 5.73 -4.14
N ARG A 942 10.99 6.48 -4.94
CA ARG A 942 9.62 6.94 -4.64
C ARG A 942 8.69 5.78 -4.29
N TRP A 943 8.83 4.60 -4.91
CA TRP A 943 8.04 3.42 -4.57
C TRP A 943 8.26 2.98 -3.12
N PHE A 944 9.52 2.95 -2.65
CA PHE A 944 9.85 2.63 -1.25
C PHE A 944 9.29 3.68 -0.29
N MET A 945 9.38 4.97 -0.66
CA MET A 945 8.78 6.06 0.13
C MET A 945 7.27 5.85 0.30
N HIS A 946 6.56 5.57 -0.77
CA HIS A 946 5.11 5.32 -0.73
C HIS A 946 4.77 4.09 0.12
N ARG A 947 5.49 2.98 -0.06
CA ARG A 947 5.25 1.73 0.67
C ARG A 947 5.48 1.86 2.17
N GLN A 948 6.41 2.70 2.57
CA GLN A 948 6.76 2.96 3.98
C GLN A 948 6.02 4.15 4.59
N GLY A 949 5.18 4.86 3.81
CA GLY A 949 4.51 6.07 4.27
C GLY A 949 5.45 7.26 4.53
N LEU A 950 6.60 7.30 3.84
CA LEU A 950 7.60 8.37 3.94
C LEU A 950 7.30 9.56 3.00
N THR A 951 6.34 9.43 2.11
CA THR A 951 5.83 10.54 1.32
C THR A 951 5.06 11.48 2.25
N PRO A 952 5.32 12.80 2.20
CA PRO A 952 4.54 13.75 2.95
C PRO A 952 3.10 13.76 2.42
N ILE A 953 2.25 12.98 3.04
CA ILE A 953 0.80 12.99 2.83
C ILE A 953 0.23 13.78 3.99
N TYR A 954 -0.68 14.71 3.71
CA TYR A 954 -1.35 15.49 4.73
C TYR A 954 -1.95 14.60 5.83
N GLY A 955 -1.67 14.93 7.09
CA GLY A 955 -2.10 14.15 8.25
C GLY A 955 -1.16 13.02 8.68
N PHE A 956 -0.20 12.62 7.84
CA PHE A 956 0.90 11.77 8.29
C PHE A 956 2.08 12.65 8.68
N ALA A 957 2.38 12.71 9.95
CA ALA A 957 3.61 13.32 10.41
C ALA A 957 4.77 12.41 9.98
N GLY A 958 5.24 12.64 8.79
CA GLY A 958 6.46 12.06 8.33
C GLY A 958 7.64 12.75 8.99
N ASP A 959 7.89 12.49 10.27
CA ASP A 959 9.21 12.67 10.84
C ASP A 959 10.16 11.61 10.30
N GLY A 960 9.91 11.16 9.09
CA GLY A 960 10.83 10.44 8.21
C GLY A 960 11.70 9.32 8.81
N VAL A 961 11.58 9.03 10.07
CA VAL A 961 12.37 8.00 10.75
C VAL A 961 11.43 6.87 11.11
N THR A 962 11.33 5.89 10.21
CA THR A 962 10.71 4.60 10.55
C THR A 962 11.65 3.85 11.49
N THR A 963 11.77 4.29 12.75
CA THR A 963 12.39 3.47 13.79
C THR A 963 11.36 2.46 14.29
N ARG A 964 11.03 1.46 13.45
CA ARG A 964 10.44 0.19 13.91
C ARG A 964 11.45 -0.65 14.70
N ASP A 965 12.70 -0.19 14.81
CA ASP A 965 13.73 -0.92 15.50
C ASP A 965 13.78 -0.55 16.98
N ASP A 966 13.15 -1.39 17.80
CA ASP A 966 13.32 -1.37 19.24
C ASP A 966 14.78 -1.71 19.66
N CYS A 967 15.62 -2.14 18.73
CA CYS A 967 17.02 -2.47 18.97
C CYS A 967 17.93 -1.24 18.84
N GLN A 968 18.35 -0.69 19.97
CA GLN A 968 19.29 0.46 20.02
C GLN A 968 20.58 0.23 19.23
N THR A 969 21.06 -1.02 19.12
CA THR A 969 22.29 -1.35 18.36
C THR A 969 22.05 -1.22 16.86
N CYS A 970 20.92 -1.70 16.34
CA CYS A 970 20.54 -1.54 14.94
C CYS A 970 20.34 -0.05 14.61
N THR A 971 19.60 0.68 15.44
CA THR A 971 19.41 2.13 15.29
C THR A 971 20.74 2.90 15.29
N LYS A 972 21.65 2.57 16.20
CA LYS A 972 22.99 3.18 16.22
C LYS A 972 23.78 2.92 14.94
N ARG A 973 23.78 1.68 14.43
CA ARG A 973 24.47 1.32 13.17
C ARG A 973 23.91 2.12 11.99
N ILE A 974 22.59 2.26 11.88
CA ILE A 974 21.94 3.04 10.84
C ILE A 974 22.31 4.52 10.96
N LEU A 975 22.22 5.11 12.15
CA LEU A 975 22.54 6.52 12.41
C LEU A 975 24.02 6.84 12.19
N GLN A 976 24.94 5.93 12.54
CA GLN A 976 26.38 6.11 12.26
C GLN A 976 26.66 6.21 10.75
N ARG A 977 25.98 5.42 9.94
CA ARG A 977 26.05 5.51 8.46
C ARG A 977 25.42 6.80 7.92
N GLN A 978 24.47 7.40 8.62
CA GLN A 978 23.93 8.72 8.27
C GLN A 978 24.93 9.87 8.50
N GLY A 979 26.08 9.61 9.11
CA GLY A 979 27.05 10.65 9.44
C GLY A 979 26.63 11.55 10.62
N ILE A 980 25.57 11.17 11.34
CA ILE A 980 25.10 11.87 12.54
C ILE A 980 25.95 11.41 13.71
N ARG A 981 26.84 12.28 14.22
CA ARG A 981 27.60 11.96 15.44
C ARG A 981 26.64 11.86 16.62
N ILE A 982 26.72 10.75 17.38
CA ILE A 982 25.89 10.46 18.56
C ILE A 982 25.95 11.59 19.59
N THR A 983 27.10 12.28 19.68
CA THR A 983 27.31 13.49 20.51
C THR A 983 26.40 14.67 20.11
N GLN A 984 26.10 14.84 18.82
CA GLN A 984 25.18 15.90 18.36
C GLN A 984 23.72 15.59 18.71
N LEU A 985 23.33 14.33 18.67
CA LEU A 985 21.99 13.89 19.12
C LEU A 985 21.84 14.08 20.64
N GLN A 986 22.87 13.76 21.41
CA GLN A 986 22.85 13.95 22.88
C GLN A 986 22.88 15.44 23.24
N ALA A 987 23.63 16.27 22.52
CA ALA A 987 23.65 17.72 22.71
C ALA A 987 22.32 18.38 22.31
N ARG A 988 21.73 17.97 21.19
CA ARG A 988 20.37 18.39 20.78
C ARG A 988 19.30 17.94 21.79
N ARG A 989 19.47 16.77 22.39
CA ARG A 989 18.60 16.24 23.45
C ARG A 989 18.72 17.06 24.75
N LYS A 990 19.94 17.44 25.16
CA LYS A 990 20.17 18.31 26.35
C LYS A 990 19.63 19.71 26.15
N MET A 991 19.81 20.34 24.98
CA MET A 991 19.22 21.65 24.67
C MET A 991 17.68 21.63 24.65
N ARG A 992 17.04 20.57 24.12
CA ARG A 992 15.59 20.44 24.11
C ARG A 992 14.99 20.26 25.52
N VAL A 993 15.67 19.52 26.39
CA VAL A 993 15.27 19.36 27.80
C VAL A 993 15.45 20.69 28.56
N ALA A 994 16.53 21.43 28.34
CA ALA A 994 16.74 22.74 28.96
C ALA A 994 15.69 23.77 28.49
N HIS A 995 15.29 23.75 27.21
CA HIS A 995 14.26 24.64 26.69
C HIS A 995 12.84 24.30 27.21
N ALA A 996 12.55 23.02 27.41
CA ALA A 996 11.27 22.57 27.99
C ALA A 996 11.12 22.96 29.47
N ILE A 997 12.23 22.95 30.22
CA ILE A 997 12.27 23.34 31.63
C ILE A 997 12.15 24.86 31.81
N GLN A 998 12.61 25.67 30.83
CA GLN A 998 12.50 27.14 30.89
C GLN A 998 11.09 27.70 30.55
N HIS A 999 10.21 26.90 29.98
CA HIS A 999 8.87 27.32 29.56
C HIS A 999 7.72 26.69 30.36
N THR A 1000 7.97 26.05 31.50
CA THR A 1000 6.91 25.72 32.47
C THR A 1000 6.60 26.97 33.29
N PRO A 1001 5.37 27.47 33.31
CA PRO A 1001 4.97 28.53 34.20
C PRO A 1001 5.16 28.04 35.64
N LYS A 1002 5.90 28.80 36.45
CA LYS A 1002 5.89 28.62 37.89
C LYS A 1002 4.50 29.06 38.39
N GLU A 1003 3.62 28.14 38.63
CA GLU A 1003 2.46 28.41 39.50
C GLU A 1003 2.97 28.62 40.92
N SER A 1004 2.77 29.85 41.40
CA SER A 1004 3.03 30.24 42.75
C SER A 1004 2.04 29.52 43.66
N LEU A 1005 2.51 28.55 44.43
CA LEU A 1005 1.85 28.10 45.64
C LEU A 1005 2.14 29.13 46.72
N ALA A 1006 1.20 30.08 46.90
CA ALA A 1006 1.07 30.82 48.12
C ALA A 1006 0.32 29.92 49.10
N GLY A 1007 0.91 29.73 50.27
CA GLY A 1007 0.35 28.95 51.35
C GLY A 1007 -0.84 29.58 51.99
N ASP A 1008 -1.62 28.75 52.66
CA ASP A 1008 -2.22 29.12 53.95
C ASP A 1008 -2.54 27.88 54.78
N ASP A 1009 -1.93 27.90 55.90
CA ASP A 1009 -2.27 27.50 57.25
C ASP A 1009 -2.93 26.17 57.61
N ALA A 1010 -2.23 25.61 58.52
CA ALA A 1010 -2.59 24.58 59.51
C ALA A 1010 -3.91 24.86 60.25
N ARG A 1011 -4.66 23.75 60.55
CA ARG A 1011 -5.19 23.39 61.86
C ARG A 1011 -5.73 21.99 61.92
N SER A 1012 -5.02 21.21 62.76
CA SER A 1012 -5.46 20.12 63.64
C SER A 1012 -6.94 19.76 63.70
N VAL A 1013 -7.29 18.51 63.75
CA VAL A 1013 -7.85 17.79 64.92
C VAL A 1013 -8.24 16.36 64.48
N LYS A 1014 -7.64 15.39 65.28
CA LYS A 1014 -8.02 13.98 65.52
C LYS A 1014 -8.03 13.00 64.35
#